data_86ea66f234858c91afed64e1da193c95
#
_entry.id   86ea66f234858c91afed64e1da193c95
#
_cell.length_a   1.000
_cell.length_b   1.000
_cell.length_c   1.000
_cell.angle_alpha   90.00
_cell.angle_beta   90.00
_cell.angle_gamma   90.00
#
_symmetry.space_group_name_H-M   'P 1'
#
loop_
_entity.id
_entity.type
_entity.pdbx_description
1 polymer ?
#
loop_
_entity_poly.entity_id
_entity_poly.type
_entity_poly.pdbx_seq_one_letter_code
_entity_poly.pdbx_strand_id
1 'polypeptide(L)'
;MLEWANGGTLRHLWDRTSDVHLHLNRQRIGEYLDQLCGLAGALQKLHGTNAQTATGLAEADIKNRASSNSGHRLSNLRFNVDNADTPQTYSLNTGSGSRIVSSAVHMPMLVLPEDDRDGSVKHWRHGDIKPENILIFKDSTWIGTLKIADLGLAKQHQFATEDRHQPTSTKHTTLHYEAPEAVTNIKEPRSRRYDVWSMGCIILESIIWLLYGSNGLDEFYRERSRLTDYSRQTLYFTATSQPTVGGFELIANVSDIASHWIMEMLEKDPECQAYTAFRQLLELVKNKLLVVPIPSKSKPRETGYRATSGDLYKEIENIRRTAEADEEYLFTGTDRRNVKAPSPLYARNENRTQQKATRPQDHLGIEVPLRNGSSQRALLDNTWDFSEDTEIASHIVAGKGFITGCTTKSTTSTCERCLSFDFESPGLIAREDLSLLKSRADSCALCELLLGMFSMGKVGTVEIWRVPGGLGKYQEGSPDLCIYRMPLNDEDSDIQGQKIPIGRPNLPDISNPTYFEIMRQWLRTCDDGHRSCRVDSAESTPLRLPTRLIDVGDKDAPKIQLLESEQIQGNHILQFRYIALSHPWGDRENHTHYFTTRQNIQSYKTGIDTNILPETLRNAIYVTRELGVRYLWIDSLCIIQGEDGDFDEEAAHMETVFSTAYCVIAATRAKGSSSGFFGTRTGRKAVKLERPGRNPIYICKSIDNFQQDVIDGSLNKRGWVLQERALARRTIYFAENQNYWECGKGVRCETLTRMRNNQADLLGDPNFPKVATESSKGGRIRLYELLYKQYSRLQFTRISDRPLAIAGLEQRLIRAFDTQGGYGVFTRYFGRSLLWKRDVTLAPMKPIQFPKSQKYQVPSWSWMAYEGAINFMDLPFGQIDWEEREIRSPWNSQSPNSSSKAAWFTTSRNKRIDLTVMVRDFLPSADKGIIYDRGERPDNRVVKCVIVGRQKMKARVDGARIHYVLVVARKVGPGYDARYERIGVGALPGSSITLERTGEPGQVF
;
A
#
# COMPACT_ATOMS: atom_id res chain seq x y z
N MET A 1 -29.17 32.99 2.60
CA MET A 1 -29.23 31.53 2.48
C MET A 1 -28.07 31.07 1.57
N LEU A 2 -27.17 30.23 2.03
CA LEU A 2 -26.18 29.67 1.15
C LEU A 2 -26.90 28.70 0.20
N GLU A 3 -26.68 28.86 -1.09
CA GLU A 3 -27.24 27.99 -2.12
C GLU A 3 -26.70 26.56 -1.94
N TRP A 4 -27.58 25.58 -1.84
CA TRP A 4 -27.19 24.18 -1.65
C TRP A 4 -26.84 23.54 -3.00
N ALA A 5 -25.66 22.88 -3.09
CA ALA A 5 -25.23 22.18 -4.31
C ALA A 5 -26.13 20.97 -4.58
N ASN A 6 -27.12 21.15 -5.47
CA ASN A 6 -28.15 20.14 -5.78
C ASN A 6 -27.73 19.12 -6.85
N GLY A 7 -26.57 19.28 -7.46
CA GLY A 7 -25.99 18.37 -8.48
C GLY A 7 -24.99 17.37 -7.91
N GLY A 8 -24.57 17.51 -6.65
CA GLY A 8 -23.52 16.70 -6.05
C GLY A 8 -22.12 17.24 -6.37
N THR A 9 -21.13 16.35 -6.53
CA THR A 9 -19.75 16.71 -6.87
C THR A 9 -19.38 16.26 -8.29
N LEU A 10 -18.27 16.76 -8.81
CA LEU A 10 -17.75 16.37 -10.12
C LEU A 10 -17.45 14.84 -10.16
N ARG A 11 -16.95 14.27 -9.04
CA ARG A 11 -16.78 12.82 -8.89
C ARG A 11 -18.11 12.07 -9.09
N HIS A 12 -19.18 12.53 -8.43
CA HIS A 12 -20.49 11.91 -8.55
C HIS A 12 -21.05 12.00 -9.98
N LEU A 13 -20.73 13.05 -10.73
CA LEU A 13 -21.13 13.17 -12.13
C LEU A 13 -20.43 12.10 -12.98
N TRP A 14 -19.10 11.95 -12.82
CA TRP A 14 -18.33 10.96 -13.56
C TRP A 14 -18.82 9.52 -13.27
N ASP A 15 -19.12 9.22 -12.03
CA ASP A 15 -19.60 7.87 -11.63
C ASP A 15 -21.01 7.55 -12.17
N ARG A 16 -21.88 8.57 -12.31
CA ARG A 16 -23.28 8.38 -12.75
C ARG A 16 -23.48 8.36 -14.26
N THR A 17 -22.55 8.91 -15.02
CA THR A 17 -22.70 9.10 -16.48
C THR A 17 -21.70 8.21 -17.22
N SER A 18 -22.02 6.92 -17.28
CA SER A 18 -21.14 5.89 -17.87
C SER A 18 -20.99 6.01 -19.39
N ASP A 19 -22.00 6.55 -20.06
CA ASP A 19 -22.14 6.59 -21.52
C ASP A 19 -22.03 8.00 -22.10
N VAL A 20 -21.44 8.95 -21.36
CA VAL A 20 -21.30 10.35 -21.79
C VAL A 20 -20.65 10.48 -23.18
N HIS A 21 -19.67 9.65 -23.48
CA HIS A 21 -18.94 9.61 -24.75
C HIS A 21 -19.82 9.26 -25.95
N LEU A 22 -20.90 8.48 -25.75
CA LEU A 22 -21.86 8.12 -26.81
C LEU A 22 -22.82 9.25 -27.17
N HIS A 23 -22.97 10.21 -26.27
CA HIS A 23 -23.87 11.37 -26.41
C HIS A 23 -23.10 12.69 -26.54
N LEU A 24 -21.80 12.62 -26.85
CA LEU A 24 -20.96 13.79 -27.03
C LEU A 24 -21.37 14.56 -28.29
N ASN A 25 -21.54 15.86 -28.13
CA ASN A 25 -21.85 16.76 -29.24
C ASN A 25 -21.26 18.15 -28.92
N ARG A 26 -21.25 19.04 -29.93
CA ARG A 26 -20.66 20.37 -29.87
C ARG A 26 -21.19 21.18 -28.66
N GLN A 27 -22.51 21.17 -28.47
CA GLN A 27 -23.13 21.88 -27.34
C GLN A 27 -22.58 21.40 -25.99
N ARG A 28 -22.57 20.09 -25.74
CA ARG A 28 -22.09 19.51 -24.46
C ARG A 28 -20.61 19.78 -24.21
N ILE A 29 -19.80 19.73 -25.26
CA ILE A 29 -18.36 20.02 -25.13
C ILE A 29 -18.14 21.50 -24.85
N GLY A 30 -18.86 22.38 -25.54
CA GLY A 30 -18.81 23.83 -25.31
C GLY A 30 -19.20 24.20 -23.89
N GLU A 31 -20.33 23.67 -23.38
CA GLU A 31 -20.79 23.90 -21.99
C GLU A 31 -19.76 23.37 -20.99
N TYR A 32 -19.11 22.22 -21.25
CA TYR A 32 -18.06 21.72 -20.37
C TYR A 32 -16.80 22.61 -20.39
N LEU A 33 -16.39 23.08 -21.56
CA LEU A 33 -15.25 23.98 -21.72
C LEU A 33 -15.47 25.33 -21.04
N ASP A 34 -16.71 25.86 -21.06
CA ASP A 34 -17.10 27.05 -20.28
C ASP A 34 -16.90 26.82 -18.77
N GLN A 35 -17.27 25.64 -18.25
CA GLN A 35 -17.09 25.32 -16.85
C GLN A 35 -15.61 25.15 -16.48
N LEU A 36 -14.78 24.56 -17.33
CA LEU A 36 -13.33 24.49 -17.10
C LEU A 36 -12.71 25.90 -17.06
N CYS A 37 -13.15 26.79 -17.96
CA CYS A 37 -12.71 28.19 -17.95
C CYS A 37 -13.13 28.92 -16.66
N GLY A 38 -14.36 28.68 -16.21
CA GLY A 38 -14.87 29.23 -14.93
C GLY A 38 -14.04 28.77 -13.73
N LEU A 39 -13.69 27.47 -13.65
CA LEU A 39 -12.85 26.92 -12.58
C LEU A 39 -11.42 27.50 -12.61
N ALA A 40 -10.82 27.64 -13.80
CA ALA A 40 -9.50 28.25 -13.95
C ALA A 40 -9.50 29.73 -13.54
N GLY A 41 -10.56 30.48 -13.89
CA GLY A 41 -10.75 31.87 -13.48
C GLY A 41 -10.96 32.01 -11.96
N ALA A 42 -11.71 31.10 -11.35
CA ALA A 42 -11.88 31.06 -9.90
C ALA A 42 -10.53 30.80 -9.18
N LEU A 43 -9.72 29.87 -9.69
CA LEU A 43 -8.39 29.58 -9.16
C LEU A 43 -7.43 30.78 -9.32
N GLN A 44 -7.49 31.48 -10.45
CA GLN A 44 -6.70 32.71 -10.69
C GLN A 44 -7.05 33.77 -9.66
N LYS A 45 -8.34 34.02 -9.42
CA LYS A 45 -8.80 35.00 -8.40
C LYS A 45 -8.35 34.60 -6.99
N LEU A 46 -8.45 33.31 -6.63
CA LEU A 46 -7.99 32.79 -5.35
C LEU A 46 -6.47 33.04 -5.15
N HIS A 47 -5.67 32.85 -6.18
CA HIS A 47 -4.24 33.07 -6.11
C HIS A 47 -3.84 34.55 -6.13
N GLY A 48 -4.76 35.49 -6.40
CA GLY A 48 -4.50 36.93 -6.43
C GLY A 48 -3.62 37.39 -7.61
N THR A 49 -3.54 36.61 -8.69
CA THR A 49 -2.79 36.97 -9.90
C THR A 49 -3.67 37.85 -10.81
N ASN A 50 -3.54 39.19 -10.75
CA ASN A 50 -4.12 40.07 -11.76
C ASN A 50 -3.40 39.90 -13.09
N ALA A 51 -4.12 40.00 -14.20
CA ALA A 51 -3.59 39.86 -15.57
C ALA A 51 -2.50 40.92 -15.94
N GLN A 52 -2.27 41.91 -15.09
CA GLN A 52 -1.27 42.94 -15.31
C GLN A 52 0.15 42.65 -14.89
N THR A 53 0.41 41.52 -14.14
CA THR A 53 1.78 41.17 -13.73
C THR A 53 2.48 40.20 -14.66
N ALA A 54 1.82 39.69 -15.71
CA ALA A 54 2.45 38.87 -16.75
C ALA A 54 3.08 39.67 -17.90
N THR A 55 2.92 40.99 -17.96
CA THR A 55 3.41 41.86 -19.04
C THR A 55 4.69 42.63 -18.69
N GLY A 56 5.41 42.26 -17.65
CA GLY A 56 6.67 42.89 -17.24
C GLY A 56 7.86 42.74 -18.21
N LEU A 57 7.70 42.08 -19.36
CA LEU A 57 8.77 41.91 -20.37
C LEU A 57 8.41 42.37 -21.79
N ALA A 58 7.22 43.00 -21.97
CA ALA A 58 6.81 43.54 -23.27
C ALA A 58 6.71 45.08 -23.29
N GLU A 59 6.97 45.80 -22.21
CA GLU A 59 6.87 47.28 -22.15
C GLU A 59 8.15 48.03 -22.55
N ALA A 60 9.19 47.39 -23.04
CA ALA A 60 10.37 48.09 -23.58
C ALA A 60 10.20 48.50 -25.04
N ASP A 61 9.20 47.98 -25.77
CA ASP A 61 9.07 48.26 -27.25
C ASP A 61 7.85 49.06 -27.67
N ILE A 62 6.99 49.55 -26.77
CA ILE A 62 5.78 50.34 -27.09
C ILE A 62 5.81 51.77 -26.51
N LYS A 63 6.98 52.31 -26.23
CA LYS A 63 7.07 53.76 -25.84
C LYS A 63 7.22 54.74 -26.98
N ASN A 64 7.00 54.32 -28.24
CA ASN A 64 7.13 55.23 -29.39
C ASN A 64 5.95 55.25 -30.37
N ARG A 65 4.71 55.13 -29.90
CA ARG A 65 3.50 55.56 -30.69
C ARG A 65 2.28 55.68 -29.78
N ALA A 66 1.89 56.93 -29.50
CA ALA A 66 0.56 57.49 -29.51
C ALA A 66 0.35 58.53 -28.44
N SER A 67 0.57 59.73 -28.83
CA SER A 67 -0.19 60.89 -28.29
C SER A 67 -1.53 60.93 -29.00
N SER A 68 -2.63 60.80 -28.28
CA SER A 68 -3.84 61.60 -28.35
C SER A 68 -5.08 60.85 -27.82
N ASN A 69 -5.69 61.54 -26.87
CA ASN A 69 -7.11 61.66 -26.56
C ASN A 69 -7.91 60.57 -25.84
N SER A 70 -8.38 61.08 -24.73
CA SER A 70 -9.68 60.96 -24.04
C SER A 70 -9.84 59.91 -22.99
N GLY A 71 -9.98 60.47 -21.80
CA GLY A 71 -10.23 59.74 -20.58
C GLY A 71 -11.64 59.21 -20.45
N HIS A 72 -11.73 58.07 -19.79
CA HIS A 72 -12.85 57.75 -18.90
C HIS A 72 -12.32 56.98 -17.69
N ARG A 73 -12.52 57.61 -16.57
CA ARG A 73 -12.31 57.05 -15.21
C ARG A 73 -13.23 55.84 -15.03
N LEU A 74 -12.68 54.72 -14.71
CA LEU A 74 -13.42 53.64 -14.03
C LEU A 74 -13.04 53.68 -12.55
N SER A 75 -13.88 54.41 -11.81
CA SER A 75 -13.90 54.43 -10.35
C SER A 75 -14.86 53.38 -9.83
N ASN A 76 -14.38 52.61 -8.87
CA ASN A 76 -15.13 51.99 -7.78
C ASN A 76 -16.37 51.15 -8.11
N LEU A 77 -16.22 49.85 -8.20
CA LEU A 77 -17.28 48.90 -7.92
C LEU A 77 -17.24 48.51 -6.42
N ARG A 78 -18.02 49.23 -5.64
CA ARG A 78 -18.43 48.82 -4.29
C ARG A 78 -19.53 47.77 -4.45
N PHE A 79 -19.38 46.64 -3.79
CA PHE A 79 -20.47 45.68 -3.60
C PHE A 79 -21.29 46.11 -2.39
N ASN A 80 -22.53 46.49 -2.61
CA ASN A 80 -23.56 46.59 -1.57
C ASN A 80 -24.37 45.30 -1.59
N VAL A 81 -24.51 44.70 -0.42
CA VAL A 81 -25.52 43.71 -0.10
C VAL A 81 -26.67 44.49 0.48
N ASP A 82 -27.82 44.57 -0.21
CA ASP A 82 -29.11 44.73 0.46
C ASP A 82 -30.29 44.38 -0.47
N ASN A 83 -31.10 43.49 0.09
CA ASN A 83 -32.56 43.32 0.02
C ASN A 83 -33.29 42.95 -1.29
N ALA A 84 -34.01 41.85 -1.06
CA ALA A 84 -35.17 41.33 -1.74
C ALA A 84 -36.13 42.38 -2.31
N ASP A 85 -36.70 42.08 -3.52
CA ASP A 85 -38.15 41.91 -3.67
C ASP A 85 -38.58 41.62 -5.11
N THR A 86 -39.41 40.59 -5.19
CA THR A 86 -40.53 40.23 -6.14
C THR A 86 -40.40 40.40 -7.66
N PRO A 87 -40.94 39.45 -8.42
CA PRO A 87 -40.85 39.36 -9.87
C PRO A 87 -41.96 40.18 -10.54
N GLN A 88 -41.63 41.00 -11.53
CA GLN A 88 -42.62 41.50 -12.50
C GLN A 88 -42.46 40.82 -13.83
N THR A 89 -43.53 40.18 -14.21
CA THR A 89 -43.81 39.63 -15.56
C THR A 89 -43.95 40.75 -16.57
N TYR A 90 -43.22 40.64 -17.67
CA TYR A 90 -43.64 41.30 -18.93
C TYR A 90 -43.61 40.29 -20.10
N SER A 91 -44.76 40.15 -20.70
CA SER A 91 -44.99 39.46 -21.96
C SER A 91 -44.41 40.23 -23.13
N LEU A 92 -43.78 39.56 -24.09
CA LEU A 92 -43.56 40.15 -25.37
C LEU A 92 -43.51 39.19 -26.57
N ASN A 93 -44.13 39.68 -27.54
CA ASN A 93 -44.45 39.26 -28.88
C ASN A 93 -43.24 38.84 -29.73
N THR A 94 -43.56 37.92 -30.56
CA THR A 94 -42.98 37.37 -31.76
C THR A 94 -42.24 38.33 -32.70
N GLY A 95 -41.04 37.88 -33.17
CA GLY A 95 -40.37 38.46 -34.34
C GLY A 95 -39.16 37.62 -34.68
N SER A 96 -39.21 36.96 -35.84
CA SER A 96 -38.20 36.07 -36.43
C SER A 96 -36.84 36.77 -36.66
N GLY A 97 -35.75 36.14 -36.23
CA GLY A 97 -34.40 36.55 -36.58
C GLY A 97 -33.36 35.82 -35.75
N SER A 98 -32.78 34.78 -36.32
CA SER A 98 -31.67 34.05 -35.70
C SER A 98 -30.47 34.95 -35.46
N ARG A 99 -30.28 35.30 -34.21
CA ARG A 99 -29.00 35.77 -33.65
C ARG A 99 -28.81 35.02 -32.34
N ILE A 100 -27.76 34.23 -32.31
CA ILE A 100 -27.27 33.60 -31.09
C ILE A 100 -26.97 34.74 -30.11
N VAL A 101 -27.81 34.87 -29.11
CA VAL A 101 -27.59 35.80 -27.99
C VAL A 101 -26.55 35.15 -27.07
N SER A 102 -25.38 35.75 -27.04
CA SER A 102 -24.35 35.46 -26.04
C SER A 102 -25.02 35.58 -24.66
N SER A 103 -25.34 34.45 -24.05
CA SER A 103 -25.76 34.41 -22.64
C SER A 103 -24.58 34.83 -21.78
N ALA A 104 -24.75 35.88 -21.00
CA ALA A 104 -23.77 36.33 -20.02
C ALA A 104 -23.38 35.14 -19.11
N VAL A 105 -22.15 34.67 -19.25
CA VAL A 105 -21.58 33.59 -18.44
C VAL A 105 -21.65 34.02 -16.99
N HIS A 106 -22.50 33.39 -16.20
CA HIS A 106 -22.49 33.57 -14.73
C HIS A 106 -21.17 33.00 -14.20
N MET A 107 -20.20 33.88 -13.93
CA MET A 107 -18.94 33.48 -13.31
C MET A 107 -19.19 32.88 -11.92
N PRO A 108 -18.60 31.78 -11.57
CA PRO A 108 -18.71 31.20 -10.24
C PRO A 108 -18.13 32.18 -9.20
N MET A 109 -18.95 32.58 -8.24
CA MET A 109 -18.58 33.58 -7.24
C MET A 109 -17.92 32.88 -6.04
N LEU A 110 -16.67 33.22 -5.77
CA LEU A 110 -15.94 32.79 -4.58
C LEU A 110 -16.36 33.67 -3.40
N VAL A 111 -16.96 33.09 -2.35
CA VAL A 111 -17.27 33.81 -1.11
C VAL A 111 -16.06 33.71 -0.19
N LEU A 112 -15.28 34.79 -0.09
CA LEU A 112 -14.16 34.89 0.86
C LEU A 112 -14.67 35.52 2.17
N PRO A 113 -14.13 35.13 3.35
CA PRO A 113 -14.48 35.79 4.62
C PRO A 113 -14.11 37.27 4.55
N GLU A 114 -15.05 38.13 4.92
CA GLU A 114 -14.79 39.56 5.09
C GLU A 114 -14.05 39.78 6.42
N ASP A 115 -12.82 40.28 6.36
CA ASP A 115 -12.23 41.23 7.29
C ASP A 115 -10.88 41.74 6.76
N ASP A 116 -10.79 43.04 6.45
CA ASP A 116 -9.71 43.96 6.76
C ASP A 116 -9.65 45.13 5.79
N ARG A 117 -9.53 46.31 6.37
CA ARG A 117 -9.50 47.63 5.72
C ARG A 117 -8.13 48.02 5.16
N ASP A 118 -7.30 47.02 4.78
CA ASP A 118 -5.99 47.31 4.21
C ASP A 118 -5.93 46.84 2.75
N GLY A 119 -5.61 47.75 1.83
CA GLY A 119 -5.65 47.52 0.36
C GLY A 119 -4.59 46.62 -0.20
N SER A 120 -4.03 45.67 0.56
CA SER A 120 -3.05 44.68 0.12
C SER A 120 -3.74 43.49 -0.57
N VAL A 121 -3.25 43.09 -1.73
CA VAL A 121 -3.75 41.94 -2.47
C VAL A 121 -3.46 40.66 -1.66
N LYS A 122 -4.52 40.00 -1.16
CA LYS A 122 -4.42 38.76 -0.39
C LYS A 122 -4.23 37.60 -1.34
N HIS A 123 -3.19 36.76 -1.10
CA HIS A 123 -2.85 35.60 -1.87
C HIS A 123 -3.21 34.32 -1.11
N TRP A 124 -4.05 33.47 -1.72
CA TRP A 124 -4.45 32.19 -1.13
C TRP A 124 -3.94 31.03 -1.95
N ARG A 125 -3.71 29.90 -1.32
CA ARG A 125 -3.54 28.59 -1.94
C ARG A 125 -4.63 27.68 -1.39
N HIS A 126 -5.35 26.95 -2.25
CA HIS A 126 -6.37 25.99 -1.84
C HIS A 126 -5.76 24.80 -1.10
N GLY A 127 -4.86 24.08 -1.74
CA GLY A 127 -4.09 22.98 -1.15
C GLY A 127 -4.79 21.63 -1.13
N ASP A 128 -6.07 21.54 -1.59
CA ASP A 128 -6.83 20.26 -1.70
C ASP A 128 -7.85 20.31 -2.85
N ILE A 129 -7.39 20.69 -4.04
CA ILE A 129 -8.24 20.65 -5.25
C ILE A 129 -8.35 19.21 -5.74
N LYS A 130 -9.60 18.71 -5.80
CA LYS A 130 -9.96 17.36 -6.23
C LYS A 130 -11.41 17.33 -6.72
N PRO A 131 -11.85 16.31 -7.48
CA PRO A 131 -13.21 16.24 -8.02
C PRO A 131 -14.31 16.25 -6.94
N GLU A 132 -14.01 15.73 -5.73
CA GLU A 132 -14.91 15.75 -4.59
C GLU A 132 -15.14 17.16 -4.03
N ASN A 133 -14.18 18.06 -4.24
CA ASN A 133 -14.23 19.48 -3.81
C ASN A 133 -14.66 20.42 -4.94
N ILE A 134 -15.18 19.90 -6.06
CA ILE A 134 -15.84 20.66 -7.12
C ILE A 134 -17.33 20.34 -7.06
N LEU A 135 -18.12 21.32 -6.59
CA LEU A 135 -19.56 21.18 -6.42
C LEU A 135 -20.31 21.56 -7.70
N ILE A 136 -21.42 20.89 -7.95
CA ILE A 136 -22.31 21.12 -9.10
C ILE A 136 -23.60 21.75 -8.64
N PHE A 137 -23.92 22.90 -9.22
CA PHE A 137 -25.19 23.58 -9.08
C PHE A 137 -25.98 23.40 -10.37
N LYS A 138 -27.09 22.65 -10.30
CA LYS A 138 -27.92 22.39 -11.48
C LYS A 138 -28.53 23.69 -12.01
N ASP A 139 -28.35 23.90 -13.30
CA ASP A 139 -28.96 24.98 -14.07
C ASP A 139 -29.60 24.39 -15.36
N SER A 140 -29.79 25.21 -16.40
CA SER A 140 -30.37 24.79 -17.68
C SER A 140 -29.40 23.98 -18.56
N THR A 141 -28.12 23.91 -18.19
CA THR A 141 -27.10 23.16 -18.94
C THR A 141 -27.07 21.68 -18.49
N TRP A 142 -26.53 20.82 -19.34
CA TRP A 142 -26.45 19.38 -18.99
C TRP A 142 -25.49 19.10 -17.82
N ILE A 143 -24.46 19.93 -17.63
CA ILE A 143 -23.46 19.74 -16.57
C ILE A 143 -23.77 20.58 -15.32
N GLY A 144 -24.44 21.69 -15.45
CA GLY A 144 -24.62 22.67 -14.37
C GLY A 144 -23.40 23.57 -14.17
N THR A 145 -23.47 24.47 -13.19
CA THR A 145 -22.36 25.36 -12.81
C THR A 145 -21.42 24.68 -11.84
N LEU A 146 -20.13 24.59 -12.16
CA LEU A 146 -19.07 24.03 -11.31
C LEU A 146 -18.44 25.09 -10.40
N LYS A 147 -18.35 24.81 -9.10
CA LYS A 147 -17.73 25.73 -8.12
C LYS A 147 -16.71 24.99 -7.25
N ILE A 148 -15.53 25.61 -7.03
CA ILE A 148 -14.52 25.11 -6.10
C ILE A 148 -15.03 25.32 -4.67
N ALA A 149 -14.93 24.26 -3.83
CA ALA A 149 -15.41 24.24 -2.46
C ALA A 149 -14.35 23.70 -1.50
N ASP A 150 -14.61 23.75 -0.19
CA ASP A 150 -13.75 23.26 0.88
C ASP A 150 -12.41 24.01 1.01
N LEU A 151 -12.48 25.23 1.46
CA LEU A 151 -11.30 26.06 1.82
C LEU A 151 -10.67 25.68 3.17
N GLY A 152 -11.04 24.56 3.77
CA GLY A 152 -10.54 24.14 5.10
C GLY A 152 -9.02 23.97 5.19
N LEU A 153 -8.35 23.70 4.08
CA LEU A 153 -6.89 23.63 3.98
C LEU A 153 -6.26 24.87 3.31
N ALA A 154 -7.09 25.84 2.92
CA ALA A 154 -6.60 27.06 2.29
C ALA A 154 -5.73 27.87 3.26
N LYS A 155 -4.61 28.40 2.74
CA LYS A 155 -3.69 29.25 3.50
C LYS A 155 -3.51 30.59 2.84
N GLN A 156 -3.73 31.63 3.64
CA GLN A 156 -3.45 33.01 3.25
C GLN A 156 -1.94 33.28 3.32
N HIS A 157 -1.43 33.99 2.36
CA HIS A 157 -0.04 34.39 2.26
C HIS A 157 0.08 35.87 2.03
N GLN A 158 0.85 36.57 2.88
CA GLN A 158 1.12 38.03 2.78
C GLN A 158 2.19 38.34 1.72
N PHE A 159 3.03 37.37 1.38
CA PHE A 159 4.17 37.52 0.44
C PHE A 159 4.08 36.53 -0.69
N ALA A 160 4.70 36.84 -1.84
CA ALA A 160 4.91 35.92 -2.93
C ALA A 160 5.72 34.69 -2.45
N THR A 161 5.55 33.54 -3.11
CA THR A 161 6.20 32.27 -2.69
C THR A 161 7.71 32.40 -2.59
N GLU A 162 8.30 33.21 -3.45
CA GLU A 162 9.75 33.45 -3.55
C GLU A 162 10.33 34.21 -2.34
N ASP A 163 9.52 34.97 -1.62
CA ASP A 163 9.93 35.77 -0.47
C ASP A 163 9.70 35.12 0.89
N ARG A 164 9.16 33.91 0.91
CA ARG A 164 8.83 33.18 2.15
C ARG A 164 10.02 32.39 2.69
N HIS A 165 10.23 32.45 4.01
CA HIS A 165 11.33 31.78 4.71
C HIS A 165 10.92 30.57 5.56
N GLN A 166 9.60 30.37 5.78
CA GLN A 166 9.12 29.27 6.64
C GLN A 166 8.47 28.13 5.84
N PRO A 167 8.79 26.86 6.15
CA PRO A 167 8.18 25.69 5.52
C PRO A 167 6.67 25.59 5.81
N THR A 168 5.92 25.06 4.87
CA THR A 168 4.46 24.91 5.01
C THR A 168 4.13 23.69 5.87
N SER A 169 3.45 23.89 7.01
CA SER A 169 3.08 22.84 7.97
C SER A 169 1.71 22.20 7.70
N THR A 170 1.31 21.96 6.45
CA THR A 170 0.01 21.30 6.17
C THR A 170 0.18 19.78 6.29
N LYS A 171 -0.53 19.15 7.24
CA LYS A 171 -0.41 17.73 7.58
C LYS A 171 -1.40 16.80 6.83
N HIS A 172 -2.41 17.34 6.14
CA HIS A 172 -3.51 16.58 5.53
C HIS A 172 -3.80 17.12 4.13
N THR A 173 -3.29 16.45 3.10
CA THR A 173 -3.64 16.66 1.69
C THR A 173 -4.09 15.34 1.09
N THR A 174 -5.01 15.39 0.14
CA THR A 174 -5.43 14.19 -0.61
C THR A 174 -4.31 13.79 -1.55
N LEU A 175 -3.67 12.67 -1.27
CA LEU A 175 -2.42 12.24 -1.93
C LEU A 175 -2.57 12.01 -3.44
N HIS A 176 -3.76 11.66 -3.94
CA HIS A 176 -4.00 11.39 -5.37
C HIS A 176 -3.72 12.57 -6.30
N TYR A 177 -3.99 13.80 -5.84
CA TYR A 177 -3.84 15.04 -6.62
C TYR A 177 -2.67 15.90 -6.13
N GLU A 178 -1.84 15.35 -5.22
CA GLU A 178 -0.70 16.04 -4.63
C GLU A 178 0.37 16.33 -5.67
N ALA A 179 0.94 17.53 -5.62
CA ALA A 179 2.02 17.91 -6.52
C ALA A 179 3.39 17.41 -6.03
N PRO A 180 4.34 17.10 -6.94
CA PRO A 180 5.63 16.49 -6.61
C PRO A 180 6.43 17.22 -5.53
N GLU A 181 6.38 18.55 -5.49
CA GLU A 181 7.11 19.37 -4.52
C GLU A 181 6.65 19.15 -3.07
N ALA A 182 5.49 18.56 -2.85
CA ALA A 182 5.06 18.15 -1.53
C ALA A 182 5.95 17.06 -0.93
N VAL A 183 6.59 16.29 -1.80
CA VAL A 183 7.47 15.17 -1.46
C VAL A 183 8.95 15.52 -1.67
N THR A 184 9.28 16.20 -2.78
CA THR A 184 10.69 16.51 -3.12
C THR A 184 11.24 17.71 -2.36
N ASN A 185 10.40 18.73 -2.04
CA ASN A 185 10.83 20.00 -1.46
C ASN A 185 10.18 20.25 -0.09
N ILE A 186 10.25 19.27 0.82
CA ILE A 186 9.55 19.31 2.12
C ILE A 186 9.95 20.50 2.99
N LYS A 187 11.20 21.00 2.83
CA LYS A 187 11.76 22.11 3.61
C LYS A 187 11.41 23.48 3.06
N GLU A 188 10.88 23.56 1.85
CA GLU A 188 10.52 24.81 1.19
C GLU A 188 9.05 25.15 1.34
N PRO A 189 8.66 26.44 1.26
CA PRO A 189 7.26 26.85 1.22
C PRO A 189 6.56 26.29 -0.02
N ARG A 190 5.41 25.66 0.12
CA ARG A 190 4.63 25.17 -1.03
C ARG A 190 4.14 26.32 -1.90
N SER A 191 4.44 26.25 -3.19
CA SER A 191 4.02 27.21 -4.20
C SER A 191 2.50 27.14 -4.48
N ARG A 192 1.89 28.23 -4.93
CA ARG A 192 0.53 28.25 -5.48
C ARG A 192 0.39 27.40 -6.75
N ARG A 193 1.50 27.12 -7.46
CA ARG A 193 1.56 26.18 -8.60
C ARG A 193 1.22 24.73 -8.21
N TYR A 194 1.17 24.43 -6.91
CA TYR A 194 0.65 23.19 -6.37
C TYR A 194 -0.81 22.93 -6.82
N ASP A 195 -1.69 23.93 -6.71
CA ASP A 195 -3.09 23.81 -7.11
C ASP A 195 -3.24 23.69 -8.64
N VAL A 196 -2.29 24.21 -9.42
CA VAL A 196 -2.25 24.08 -10.88
C VAL A 196 -1.94 22.64 -11.30
N TRP A 197 -1.09 21.94 -10.56
CA TRP A 197 -0.88 20.49 -10.77
C TRP A 197 -2.17 19.69 -10.54
N SER A 198 -2.84 19.95 -9.41
CA SER A 198 -4.10 19.27 -9.05
C SER A 198 -5.18 19.52 -10.12
N MET A 199 -5.25 20.75 -10.64
CA MET A 199 -6.16 21.07 -11.75
C MET A 199 -5.79 20.35 -13.04
N GLY A 200 -4.48 20.18 -13.35
CA GLY A 200 -4.00 19.38 -14.48
C GLY A 200 -4.43 17.92 -14.42
N CYS A 201 -4.41 17.32 -13.23
CA CYS A 201 -4.92 15.98 -13.01
C CYS A 201 -6.43 15.89 -13.31
N ILE A 202 -7.22 16.84 -12.83
CA ILE A 202 -8.68 16.87 -13.03
C ILE A 202 -9.02 17.07 -14.51
N ILE A 203 -8.30 17.94 -15.23
CA ILE A 203 -8.52 18.17 -16.66
C ILE A 203 -8.23 16.88 -17.45
N LEU A 204 -7.16 16.16 -17.14
CA LEU A 204 -6.86 14.87 -17.78
C LEU A 204 -7.97 13.85 -17.54
N GLU A 205 -8.42 13.69 -16.29
CA GLU A 205 -9.52 12.77 -15.94
C GLU A 205 -10.83 13.18 -16.64
N SER A 206 -11.09 14.47 -16.76
CA SER A 206 -12.24 15.01 -17.49
C SER A 206 -12.22 14.64 -18.97
N ILE A 207 -11.05 14.77 -19.63
CA ILE A 207 -10.89 14.40 -21.04
C ILE A 207 -11.11 12.90 -21.24
N ILE A 208 -10.52 12.07 -20.37
CA ILE A 208 -10.70 10.61 -20.41
C ILE A 208 -12.17 10.25 -20.25
N TRP A 209 -12.86 10.84 -19.27
CA TRP A 209 -14.29 10.61 -19.05
C TRP A 209 -15.16 11.06 -20.24
N LEU A 210 -14.90 12.24 -20.79
CA LEU A 210 -15.65 12.72 -21.95
C LEU A 210 -15.47 11.82 -23.17
N LEU A 211 -14.27 11.37 -23.46
CA LEU A 211 -13.95 10.60 -24.66
C LEU A 211 -14.27 9.10 -24.54
N TYR A 212 -14.23 8.50 -23.33
CA TYR A 212 -14.35 7.05 -23.13
C TYR A 212 -15.34 6.65 -22.02
N GLY A 213 -16.05 7.60 -21.42
CA GLY A 213 -17.01 7.36 -20.34
C GLY A 213 -16.37 6.95 -19.01
N SER A 214 -17.20 6.56 -18.02
CA SER A 214 -16.71 6.10 -16.73
C SER A 214 -15.87 4.83 -16.82
N ASN A 215 -16.18 3.93 -17.77
CA ASN A 215 -15.40 2.71 -17.98
C ASN A 215 -13.95 3.00 -18.39
N GLY A 216 -13.71 4.00 -19.26
CA GLY A 216 -12.36 4.43 -19.63
C GLY A 216 -11.62 5.07 -18.45
N LEU A 217 -12.32 5.86 -17.66
CA LEU A 217 -11.76 6.46 -16.43
C LEU A 217 -11.41 5.39 -15.39
N ASP A 218 -12.26 4.37 -15.20
CA ASP A 218 -11.99 3.23 -14.33
C ASP A 218 -10.81 2.39 -14.80
N GLU A 219 -10.62 2.25 -16.12
CA GLU A 219 -9.44 1.55 -16.66
C GLU A 219 -8.16 2.33 -16.38
N PHE A 220 -8.19 3.64 -16.56
CA PHE A 220 -7.08 4.53 -16.21
C PHE A 220 -6.72 4.44 -14.72
N TYR A 221 -7.72 4.43 -13.81
CA TYR A 221 -7.49 4.26 -12.38
C TYR A 221 -6.96 2.88 -12.04
N ARG A 222 -7.51 1.82 -12.65
CA ARG A 222 -7.02 0.43 -12.44
C ARG A 222 -5.59 0.28 -12.91
N GLU A 223 -5.23 0.87 -14.03
CA GLU A 223 -3.85 0.82 -14.54
C GLU A 223 -2.89 1.59 -13.63
N ARG A 224 -3.26 2.78 -13.16
CA ARG A 224 -2.51 3.54 -12.16
C ARG A 224 -2.37 2.79 -10.85
N SER A 225 -3.40 2.08 -10.39
CA SER A 225 -3.38 1.27 -9.17
C SER A 225 -2.46 0.06 -9.28
N ARG A 226 -2.27 -0.52 -10.47
CA ARG A 226 -1.34 -1.63 -10.71
C ARG A 226 0.12 -1.27 -10.51
N LEU A 227 0.49 0.00 -10.60
CA LEU A 227 1.87 0.47 -10.37
C LEU A 227 2.20 0.75 -8.90
N THR A 228 1.21 0.90 -8.04
CA THR A 228 1.40 1.29 -6.65
C THR A 228 1.06 0.13 -5.73
N ASP A 229 1.97 -0.88 -5.65
CA ASP A 229 1.79 -2.08 -4.82
C ASP A 229 1.77 -1.81 -3.30
N TYR A 230 1.98 -0.56 -2.84
CA TYR A 230 2.17 -0.29 -1.41
C TYR A 230 1.30 0.81 -0.79
N SER A 231 0.57 1.51 -1.58
CA SER A 231 -0.51 2.38 -1.09
C SER A 231 -1.58 2.45 -2.17
N ARG A 232 -2.84 2.50 -1.81
CA ARG A 232 -3.96 2.81 -2.72
C ARG A 232 -3.85 4.21 -3.34
N GLN A 233 -2.68 4.84 -3.27
CA GLN A 233 -2.39 6.18 -3.67
C GLN A 233 -1.83 6.16 -5.08
N THR A 234 -2.72 6.41 -6.02
CA THR A 234 -2.41 6.56 -7.44
C THR A 234 -1.87 7.97 -7.69
N LEU A 235 -0.57 8.19 -7.49
CA LEU A 235 0.05 9.47 -7.76
C LEU A 235 0.20 9.72 -9.27
N TYR A 236 0.10 10.99 -9.68
CA TYR A 236 0.38 11.41 -11.06
C TYR A 236 1.87 11.57 -11.36
N PHE A 237 2.70 11.35 -10.38
CA PHE A 237 4.14 11.42 -10.53
C PHE A 237 4.81 10.22 -9.86
N THR A 238 6.04 9.99 -10.29
CA THR A 238 6.95 9.08 -9.64
C THR A 238 8.10 9.92 -9.08
N ALA A 239 8.58 9.72 -7.80
CA ALA A 239 9.73 10.38 -7.20
C ALA A 239 10.85 9.36 -6.95
N THR A 240 12.08 9.53 -7.44
CA THR A 240 13.22 8.63 -7.27
C THR A 240 14.31 9.35 -6.47
N SER A 241 14.90 8.64 -5.53
CA SER A 241 16.09 9.13 -4.82
C SER A 241 17.29 9.01 -5.74
N GLN A 242 17.94 10.12 -6.06
CA GLN A 242 19.19 10.14 -6.82
C GLN A 242 20.36 10.53 -5.92
N PRO A 243 21.49 9.83 -6.00
CA PRO A 243 22.67 10.21 -5.27
C PRO A 243 23.27 11.49 -5.85
N THR A 244 23.63 12.43 -4.96
CA THR A 244 24.32 13.67 -5.28
C THR A 244 25.64 13.75 -4.51
N VAL A 245 26.50 14.69 -4.84
CA VAL A 245 27.82 14.89 -4.19
C VAL A 245 27.71 15.18 -2.67
N GLY A 246 26.50 15.55 -2.19
CA GLY A 246 26.24 15.88 -0.77
C GLY A 246 25.25 14.94 -0.07
N GLY A 247 24.80 13.85 -0.70
CA GLY A 247 23.78 12.94 -0.16
C GLY A 247 22.82 12.40 -1.21
N PHE A 248 21.56 12.25 -0.85
CA PHE A 248 20.51 11.83 -1.78
C PHE A 248 19.49 12.95 -1.99
N GLU A 249 19.16 13.23 -3.24
CA GLU A 249 18.10 14.16 -3.63
C GLU A 249 16.92 13.38 -4.24
N LEU A 250 15.69 13.76 -3.89
CA LEU A 250 14.48 13.22 -4.46
C LEU A 250 14.13 13.96 -5.75
N ILE A 251 14.14 13.25 -6.86
CA ILE A 251 13.73 13.78 -8.17
C ILE A 251 12.40 13.14 -8.57
N ALA A 252 11.41 13.94 -8.92
CA ALA A 252 10.14 13.48 -9.41
C ALA A 252 10.07 13.51 -10.94
N ASN A 253 9.27 12.61 -11.51
CA ASN A 253 8.88 12.59 -12.92
C ASN A 253 7.37 12.36 -13.03
N VAL A 254 6.74 12.83 -14.10
CA VAL A 254 5.35 12.51 -14.39
C VAL A 254 5.18 11.00 -14.53
N SER A 255 4.11 10.45 -14.03
CA SER A 255 3.79 9.01 -14.10
C SER A 255 3.79 8.51 -15.55
N ASP A 256 4.45 7.37 -15.80
CA ASP A 256 4.49 6.77 -17.14
C ASP A 256 3.10 6.41 -17.68
N ILE A 257 2.17 6.04 -16.80
CA ILE A 257 0.79 5.77 -17.19
C ILE A 257 0.09 7.04 -17.65
N ALA A 258 0.20 8.13 -16.88
CA ALA A 258 -0.39 9.40 -17.30
C ALA A 258 0.22 9.86 -18.62
N SER A 259 1.54 9.74 -18.77
CA SER A 259 2.26 10.07 -20.02
C SER A 259 1.84 9.17 -21.18
N HIS A 260 1.69 7.87 -20.96
CA HIS A 260 1.24 6.90 -21.95
C HIS A 260 -0.19 7.20 -22.43
N TRP A 261 -1.13 7.43 -21.52
CA TRP A 261 -2.51 7.75 -21.88
C TRP A 261 -2.60 9.03 -22.69
N ILE A 262 -1.89 10.09 -22.28
CA ILE A 262 -1.83 11.35 -23.06
C ILE A 262 -1.27 11.09 -24.45
N MET A 263 -0.19 10.32 -24.59
CA MET A 263 0.43 10.05 -25.89
C MET A 263 -0.45 9.17 -26.79
N GLU A 264 -1.04 8.09 -26.25
CA GLU A 264 -1.95 7.21 -26.99
C GLU A 264 -3.20 7.97 -27.49
N MET A 265 -3.76 8.86 -26.65
CA MET A 265 -4.88 9.72 -27.10
C MET A 265 -4.45 10.67 -28.22
N LEU A 266 -3.32 11.36 -28.08
CA LEU A 266 -2.80 12.27 -29.12
C LEU A 266 -2.48 11.56 -30.45
N GLU A 267 -2.05 10.29 -30.39
CA GLU A 267 -1.65 9.51 -31.55
C GLU A 267 -2.79 8.72 -32.23
N LYS A 268 -3.80 8.29 -31.45
CA LYS A 268 -4.79 7.33 -31.94
C LYS A 268 -6.24 7.75 -31.84
N ASP A 269 -6.58 8.67 -30.93
CA ASP A 269 -7.96 9.13 -30.83
C ASP A 269 -8.27 10.16 -31.95
N PRO A 270 -9.32 9.94 -32.77
CA PRO A 270 -9.65 10.85 -33.89
C PRO A 270 -9.86 12.31 -33.45
N GLU A 271 -10.47 12.53 -32.26
CA GLU A 271 -10.67 13.87 -31.69
C GLU A 271 -9.39 14.53 -31.20
N CYS A 272 -8.34 13.76 -30.97
CA CYS A 272 -7.05 14.27 -30.46
C CYS A 272 -5.98 14.30 -31.55
N GLN A 273 -6.14 13.56 -32.69
CA GLN A 273 -5.25 13.62 -33.84
C GLN A 273 -5.48 14.89 -34.66
N ALA A 274 -6.73 15.31 -34.83
CA ALA A 274 -7.08 16.55 -35.44
C ALA A 274 -6.69 17.76 -34.56
N TYR A 275 -6.62 18.95 -35.15
CA TYR A 275 -6.38 20.19 -34.39
C TYR A 275 -7.67 20.64 -33.72
N THR A 276 -7.96 20.09 -32.57
CA THR A 276 -9.19 20.29 -31.81
C THR A 276 -8.94 20.84 -30.43
N ALA A 277 -10.02 21.24 -29.73
CA ALA A 277 -10.00 21.65 -28.34
C ALA A 277 -9.47 20.54 -27.42
N PHE A 278 -9.81 19.26 -27.65
CA PHE A 278 -9.30 18.13 -26.89
C PHE A 278 -7.79 17.97 -27.04
N ARG A 279 -7.27 18.07 -28.25
CA ARG A 279 -5.82 18.05 -28.50
C ARG A 279 -5.12 19.14 -27.73
N GLN A 280 -5.60 20.39 -27.83
CA GLN A 280 -4.94 21.50 -27.15
C GLN A 280 -5.02 21.39 -25.61
N LEU A 281 -6.13 20.90 -25.08
CA LEU A 281 -6.23 20.62 -23.63
C LEU A 281 -5.23 19.53 -23.20
N LEU A 282 -5.06 18.47 -23.98
CA LEU A 282 -4.04 17.42 -23.66
C LEU A 282 -2.62 17.97 -23.75
N GLU A 283 -2.31 18.79 -24.75
CA GLU A 283 -1.01 19.45 -24.88
C GLU A 283 -0.76 20.43 -23.74
N LEU A 284 -1.79 21.17 -23.30
CA LEU A 284 -1.72 22.04 -22.13
C LEU A 284 -1.40 21.22 -20.85
N VAL A 285 -2.12 20.13 -20.61
CA VAL A 285 -1.87 19.22 -19.50
C VAL A 285 -0.44 18.70 -19.52
N LYS A 286 0.01 18.16 -20.67
CA LYS A 286 1.33 17.57 -20.85
C LYS A 286 2.47 18.56 -20.66
N ASN A 287 2.37 19.73 -21.29
CA ASN A 287 3.49 20.63 -21.46
C ASN A 287 3.55 21.76 -20.41
N LYS A 288 2.42 22.07 -19.74
CA LYS A 288 2.32 23.23 -18.83
C LYS A 288 1.75 22.91 -17.44
N LEU A 289 0.88 21.90 -17.28
CA LEU A 289 0.22 21.63 -16.00
C LEU A 289 0.87 20.48 -15.23
N LEU A 290 1.03 19.31 -15.83
CA LEU A 290 1.74 18.18 -15.23
C LEU A 290 3.26 18.30 -15.47
N VAL A 291 3.83 19.40 -15.02
CA VAL A 291 5.24 19.75 -15.13
C VAL A 291 5.86 19.79 -13.75
N VAL A 292 6.92 19.00 -13.54
CA VAL A 292 7.56 18.86 -12.21
C VAL A 292 8.34 20.10 -11.80
N PRO A 293 9.21 20.73 -12.65
CA PRO A 293 9.98 21.89 -12.26
C PRO A 293 9.10 23.09 -11.87
N ILE A 294 9.48 23.72 -10.75
CA ILE A 294 8.94 25.00 -10.26
C ILE A 294 10.09 25.97 -9.98
N PRO A 295 9.87 27.29 -10.08
CA PRO A 295 10.89 28.29 -9.72
C PRO A 295 11.36 28.13 -8.28
N SER A 296 12.67 28.18 -8.05
CA SER A 296 13.27 28.22 -6.72
C SER A 296 14.25 29.38 -6.61
N LYS A 297 14.66 29.74 -5.37
CA LYS A 297 15.65 30.81 -5.14
C LYS A 297 16.99 30.54 -5.83
N SER A 298 17.36 29.26 -5.96
CA SER A 298 18.62 28.83 -6.60
C SER A 298 18.55 28.84 -8.14
N LYS A 299 17.33 28.81 -8.73
CA LYS A 299 17.12 28.69 -10.19
C LYS A 299 15.94 29.57 -10.67
N PRO A 300 16.05 30.90 -10.59
CA PRO A 300 14.91 31.75 -10.91
C PRO A 300 14.64 31.98 -12.41
N ARG A 301 15.59 31.63 -13.31
CA ARG A 301 15.55 31.98 -14.75
C ARG A 301 15.54 30.79 -15.72
N GLU A 302 15.31 29.56 -15.24
CA GLU A 302 15.17 28.41 -16.16
C GLU A 302 13.82 28.46 -16.89
N THR A 303 13.77 27.95 -18.12
CA THR A 303 12.54 27.77 -18.91
C THR A 303 11.94 26.39 -18.61
N GLY A 304 10.63 26.22 -18.83
CA GLY A 304 9.97 24.91 -18.68
C GLY A 304 9.35 24.66 -17.30
N TYR A 305 9.10 25.73 -16.54
CA TYR A 305 8.37 25.62 -15.26
C TYR A 305 6.86 25.38 -15.44
N ARG A 306 6.27 24.69 -14.45
CA ARG A 306 4.79 24.56 -14.37
C ARG A 306 4.12 25.92 -14.45
N ALA A 307 2.99 25.99 -15.17
CA ALA A 307 2.20 27.19 -15.36
C ALA A 307 1.74 27.82 -14.04
N THR A 308 1.45 29.12 -14.06
CA THR A 308 0.68 29.78 -12.99
C THR A 308 -0.82 29.60 -13.25
N SER A 309 -1.64 29.92 -12.24
CA SER A 309 -3.11 29.96 -12.44
C SER A 309 -3.56 31.01 -13.45
N GLY A 310 -2.79 32.09 -13.62
CA GLY A 310 -3.03 33.09 -14.66
C GLY A 310 -2.75 32.53 -16.06
N ASP A 311 -1.63 31.79 -16.23
CA ASP A 311 -1.32 31.12 -17.50
C ASP A 311 -2.38 30.05 -17.83
N LEU A 312 -2.79 29.22 -16.82
CA LEU A 312 -3.85 28.23 -16.98
C LEU A 312 -5.16 28.89 -17.47
N TYR A 313 -5.60 29.94 -16.84
CA TYR A 313 -6.83 30.64 -17.23
C TYR A 313 -6.71 31.18 -18.67
N LYS A 314 -5.58 31.83 -19.01
CA LYS A 314 -5.34 32.42 -20.34
C LYS A 314 -5.37 31.33 -21.45
N GLU A 315 -4.75 30.20 -21.23
CA GLU A 315 -4.70 29.09 -22.20
C GLU A 315 -6.10 28.47 -22.39
N ILE A 316 -6.84 28.19 -21.32
CA ILE A 316 -8.20 27.64 -21.44
C ILE A 316 -9.14 28.66 -22.08
N GLU A 317 -9.02 29.93 -21.75
CA GLU A 317 -9.81 31.00 -22.37
C GLU A 317 -9.50 31.15 -23.87
N ASN A 318 -8.24 30.97 -24.29
CA ASN A 318 -7.89 30.97 -25.74
C ASN A 318 -8.51 29.75 -26.43
N ILE A 319 -8.45 28.54 -25.85
CA ILE A 319 -9.09 27.32 -26.37
C ILE A 319 -10.60 27.55 -26.51
N ARG A 320 -11.24 28.12 -25.49
CA ARG A 320 -12.67 28.44 -25.48
C ARG A 320 -13.06 29.40 -26.60
N ARG A 321 -12.32 30.52 -26.78
CA ARG A 321 -12.60 31.50 -27.83
C ARG A 321 -12.41 30.93 -29.21
N THR A 322 -11.39 30.09 -29.42
CA THR A 322 -11.20 29.39 -30.70
C THR A 322 -12.36 28.46 -30.99
N ALA A 323 -12.84 27.72 -29.96
CA ALA A 323 -13.96 26.80 -30.06
C ALA A 323 -15.31 27.50 -30.32
N GLU A 324 -15.49 28.75 -29.85
CA GLU A 324 -16.65 29.57 -30.18
C GLU A 324 -16.64 30.06 -31.65
N ALA A 325 -15.45 30.27 -32.19
CA ALA A 325 -15.30 30.76 -33.56
C ALA A 325 -15.28 29.64 -34.63
N ASP A 326 -14.90 28.42 -34.24
CA ASP A 326 -14.71 27.26 -35.12
C ASP A 326 -15.34 26.00 -34.54
N GLU A 327 -16.47 25.58 -35.08
CA GLU A 327 -17.22 24.42 -34.66
C GLU A 327 -16.49 23.09 -34.92
N GLU A 328 -15.66 23.02 -35.96
CA GLU A 328 -14.89 21.82 -36.30
C GLU A 328 -13.69 21.65 -35.33
N TYR A 329 -13.08 22.76 -34.94
CA TYR A 329 -12.09 22.81 -33.88
C TYR A 329 -12.68 22.38 -32.52
N LEU A 330 -13.92 22.77 -32.20
CA LEU A 330 -14.58 22.35 -30.95
C LEU A 330 -14.76 20.83 -30.91
N PHE A 331 -15.28 20.24 -32.00
CA PHE A 331 -15.58 18.82 -32.11
C PHE A 331 -15.73 18.37 -33.55
N THR A 332 -14.93 17.38 -34.01
CA THR A 332 -15.00 16.88 -35.37
C THR A 332 -16.29 16.12 -35.70
N GLY A 333 -17.01 15.66 -34.65
CA GLY A 333 -18.23 14.87 -34.79
C GLY A 333 -18.00 13.38 -35.01
N THR A 334 -16.82 12.88 -34.65
CA THR A 334 -16.49 11.46 -34.78
C THR A 334 -17.44 10.58 -33.94
N ASP A 335 -17.99 9.54 -34.56
CA ASP A 335 -18.80 8.54 -33.87
C ASP A 335 -17.96 7.75 -32.86
N ARG A 336 -18.29 7.90 -31.57
CA ARG A 336 -17.53 7.33 -30.45
C ARG A 336 -17.81 5.85 -30.16
N ARG A 337 -18.84 5.23 -30.80
CA ARG A 337 -19.26 3.84 -30.50
C ARG A 337 -18.15 2.81 -30.74
N ASN A 338 -17.26 3.05 -31.68
CA ASN A 338 -16.17 2.15 -32.05
C ASN A 338 -14.79 2.63 -31.60
N VAL A 339 -14.69 3.77 -30.93
CA VAL A 339 -13.42 4.31 -30.44
C VAL A 339 -13.14 3.71 -29.08
N LYS A 340 -12.01 3.01 -28.97
CA LYS A 340 -11.57 2.35 -27.72
C LYS A 340 -10.66 3.26 -26.91
N ALA A 341 -10.74 3.16 -25.60
CA ALA A 341 -9.78 3.77 -24.69
C ALA A 341 -8.35 3.30 -25.01
N PRO A 342 -7.31 4.07 -24.63
CA PRO A 342 -5.91 3.67 -24.77
C PRO A 342 -5.67 2.27 -24.24
N SER A 343 -4.92 1.46 -24.98
CA SER A 343 -4.57 0.11 -24.53
C SER A 343 -3.64 0.20 -23.34
N PRO A 344 -3.82 -0.64 -22.30
CA PRO A 344 -2.94 -0.63 -21.13
C PRO A 344 -1.46 -0.74 -21.52
N LEU A 345 -0.61 0.08 -20.92
CA LEU A 345 0.83 0.13 -21.17
C LEU A 345 1.49 -1.25 -21.03
N TYR A 346 0.96 -2.10 -20.17
CA TYR A 346 1.47 -3.44 -19.84
C TYR A 346 0.83 -4.59 -20.62
N ALA A 347 -0.30 -4.41 -21.30
CA ALA A 347 -0.94 -5.45 -22.12
C ALA A 347 -0.18 -5.76 -23.43
N ARG A 348 0.69 -4.85 -23.88
CA ARG A 348 1.48 -5.04 -25.09
C ARG A 348 2.59 -6.08 -25.01
N ASN A 349 2.97 -6.56 -23.81
CA ASN A 349 4.07 -7.50 -23.66
C ASN A 349 3.69 -8.98 -23.80
N GLU A 350 2.40 -9.32 -23.79
CA GLU A 350 1.96 -10.73 -23.93
C GLU A 350 1.90 -11.24 -25.37
N ASN A 351 1.79 -10.37 -26.35
CA ASN A 351 1.64 -10.76 -27.77
C ASN A 351 2.88 -10.57 -28.67
N ARG A 352 4.05 -10.23 -28.10
CA ARG A 352 5.28 -9.98 -28.87
C ARG A 352 6.40 -11.01 -28.59
N THR A 353 6.12 -12.30 -28.70
CA THR A 353 7.16 -13.33 -28.62
C THR A 353 7.85 -13.61 -29.98
N GLN A 354 7.57 -12.86 -31.04
CA GLN A 354 8.14 -13.15 -32.37
C GLN A 354 8.80 -12.00 -33.15
N GLN A 355 8.97 -10.79 -32.57
CA GLN A 355 9.78 -9.78 -33.27
C GLN A 355 10.74 -9.07 -32.33
N LYS A 356 12.04 -9.11 -32.63
CA LYS A 356 13.10 -8.32 -31.98
C LYS A 356 12.79 -6.82 -32.10
N ALA A 357 12.31 -6.22 -31.04
CA ALA A 357 12.25 -4.77 -30.89
C ALA A 357 12.71 -4.38 -29.48
N THR A 358 13.49 -3.33 -29.41
CA THR A 358 13.99 -2.67 -28.20
C THR A 358 12.88 -2.53 -27.14
N ARG A 359 13.12 -3.13 -25.97
CA ARG A 359 12.20 -3.12 -24.82
C ARG A 359 11.94 -1.70 -24.32
N PRO A 360 10.67 -1.33 -24.00
CA PRO A 360 10.40 -0.14 -23.21
C PRO A 360 11.02 -0.29 -21.81
N GLN A 361 11.58 0.80 -21.32
CA GLN A 361 12.22 0.86 -20.00
C GLN A 361 11.14 0.72 -18.90
N ASP A 362 11.34 -0.22 -17.98
CA ASP A 362 10.49 -0.40 -16.79
C ASP A 362 10.72 0.77 -15.82
N HIS A 363 9.84 1.76 -15.84
CA HIS A 363 9.79 2.81 -14.84
C HIS A 363 8.78 2.41 -13.77
N LEU A 364 9.23 2.07 -12.61
CA LEU A 364 8.38 1.70 -11.49
C LEU A 364 8.49 2.69 -10.35
N GLY A 365 7.32 3.03 -9.88
CA GLY A 365 7.07 4.01 -8.83
C GLY A 365 7.77 3.72 -7.48
N ILE A 366 7.70 4.61 -6.59
CA ILE A 366 8.62 4.98 -5.55
C ILE A 366 8.12 4.70 -4.18
N GLU A 367 9.09 4.39 -3.34
CA GLU A 367 8.98 4.68 -1.91
C GLU A 367 9.07 6.20 -1.70
N VAL A 368 7.96 6.81 -1.29
CA VAL A 368 7.99 8.16 -0.73
C VAL A 368 8.76 8.10 0.58
N PRO A 369 9.84 8.86 0.77
CA PRO A 369 10.53 8.87 2.06
C PRO A 369 9.62 9.39 3.14
N LEU A 370 9.40 8.58 4.14
CA LEU A 370 8.61 8.89 5.30
C LEU A 370 9.30 9.95 6.15
N ARG A 371 8.51 10.91 6.64
CA ARG A 371 8.97 11.99 7.50
C ARG A 371 9.68 11.46 8.74
N ASN A 372 10.86 12.01 9.04
CA ASN A 372 11.66 11.72 10.24
C ASN A 372 10.83 11.78 11.54
N GLY A 373 10.90 10.72 12.33
CA GLY A 373 10.42 10.66 13.72
C GLY A 373 9.21 9.77 13.99
N SER A 374 8.44 9.37 12.96
CA SER A 374 7.35 8.38 13.10
C SER A 374 7.41 7.27 12.03
N SER A 375 8.54 7.16 11.38
CA SER A 375 8.74 6.59 10.04
C SER A 375 8.69 5.07 9.96
N GLN A 376 8.87 4.35 11.05
CA GLN A 376 8.75 2.88 11.03
C GLN A 376 7.29 2.40 11.08
N ARG A 377 6.37 3.23 11.58
CA ARG A 377 4.94 2.89 11.59
C ARG A 377 4.26 3.13 10.22
N ALA A 378 4.72 4.07 9.42
CA ALA A 378 4.03 4.49 8.21
C ALA A 378 4.31 3.62 6.95
N LEU A 379 5.37 2.79 6.95
CA LEU A 379 5.52 1.66 6.00
C LEU A 379 4.58 0.50 6.35
N LEU A 380 3.99 0.55 7.54
CA LEU A 380 3.07 -0.41 8.13
C LEU A 380 1.70 0.22 8.41
N ASP A 381 1.39 1.41 7.91
CA ASP A 381 0.02 1.93 7.89
C ASP A 381 -0.78 1.14 6.85
N ASN A 382 -0.99 -0.11 7.22
CA ASN A 382 -1.88 -1.04 6.59
C ASN A 382 -3.31 -0.51 6.78
N THR A 383 -3.85 0.15 5.77
CA THR A 383 -5.27 0.43 5.73
C THR A 383 -5.99 -0.90 5.49
N TRP A 384 -6.69 -1.35 6.49
CA TRP A 384 -7.55 -2.52 6.40
C TRP A 384 -8.92 -2.10 5.86
N ASP A 385 -9.39 -2.80 4.83
CA ASP A 385 -10.77 -2.70 4.36
C ASP A 385 -11.65 -3.63 5.18
N PHE A 386 -12.69 -3.07 5.75
CA PHE A 386 -13.68 -3.79 6.55
C PHE A 386 -14.94 -4.00 5.70
N SER A 387 -15.45 -5.22 5.69
CA SER A 387 -16.71 -5.60 5.06
C SER A 387 -17.43 -6.65 5.88
N GLU A 388 -18.72 -6.83 5.62
CA GLU A 388 -19.48 -7.96 6.14
C GLU A 388 -18.98 -9.27 5.52
N ASP A 389 -18.89 -10.33 6.32
CA ASP A 389 -18.64 -11.68 5.82
C ASP A 389 -19.93 -12.34 5.36
N THR A 390 -20.41 -11.95 4.19
CA THR A 390 -21.68 -12.45 3.63
C THR A 390 -21.66 -13.96 3.38
N GLU A 391 -20.48 -14.55 3.10
CA GLU A 391 -20.37 -16.00 2.89
C GLU A 391 -20.64 -16.77 4.18
N ILE A 392 -20.13 -16.31 5.32
CA ILE A 392 -20.37 -16.93 6.62
C ILE A 392 -21.74 -16.55 7.18
N ALA A 393 -22.14 -15.30 7.04
CA ALA A 393 -23.42 -14.80 7.55
C ALA A 393 -24.62 -15.58 6.96
N SER A 394 -24.59 -15.94 5.65
CA SER A 394 -25.64 -16.73 5.02
C SER A 394 -25.79 -18.14 5.63
N HIS A 395 -24.68 -18.78 5.98
CA HIS A 395 -24.71 -20.10 6.63
C HIS A 395 -25.13 -20.05 8.09
N ILE A 396 -24.83 -18.94 8.77
CA ILE A 396 -25.20 -18.73 10.17
C ILE A 396 -26.70 -18.50 10.31
N VAL A 397 -27.28 -17.71 9.40
CA VAL A 397 -28.74 -17.46 9.39
C VAL A 397 -29.54 -18.74 9.12
N ALA A 398 -29.01 -19.64 8.30
CA ALA A 398 -29.63 -20.94 8.03
C ALA A 398 -29.50 -21.98 9.16
N GLY A 399 -28.63 -21.77 10.13
CA GLY A 399 -28.33 -22.70 11.22
C GLY A 399 -28.88 -22.28 12.58
N LYS A 400 -29.91 -22.97 13.10
CA LYS A 400 -30.59 -22.65 14.37
C LYS A 400 -29.76 -22.56 15.63
N GLY A 401 -28.43 -22.83 15.61
CA GLY A 401 -27.56 -22.87 16.79
C GLY A 401 -26.72 -21.62 17.05
N PHE A 402 -26.65 -20.67 16.10
CA PHE A 402 -25.69 -19.56 16.16
C PHE A 402 -26.16 -18.32 16.93
N ILE A 403 -27.47 -18.23 17.24
CA ILE A 403 -28.08 -17.02 17.84
C ILE A 403 -28.17 -17.14 19.37
N THR A 404 -28.13 -18.34 19.94
CA THR A 404 -28.27 -18.59 21.37
C THR A 404 -26.98 -18.25 22.11
N GLY A 405 -26.98 -17.21 22.93
CA GLY A 405 -25.90 -16.81 23.82
C GLY A 405 -25.61 -15.32 23.92
N CYS A 406 -26.30 -14.50 23.13
CA CYS A 406 -26.18 -13.05 23.24
C CYS A 406 -27.14 -12.53 24.33
N THR A 407 -26.95 -12.90 25.59
CA THR A 407 -27.64 -12.25 26.71
C THR A 407 -26.98 -10.92 27.01
N THR A 408 -27.40 -9.88 26.32
CA THR A 408 -27.14 -8.52 26.75
C THR A 408 -27.96 -8.28 28.02
N LYS A 409 -27.30 -8.01 29.17
CA LYS A 409 -28.00 -7.40 30.30
C LYS A 409 -28.45 -6.01 29.86
N SER A 410 -29.64 -5.94 29.27
CA SER A 410 -30.27 -4.71 28.83
C SER A 410 -30.92 -4.02 30.02
N THR A 411 -30.20 -3.16 30.72
CA THR A 411 -30.80 -2.27 31.76
C THR A 411 -30.18 -0.86 31.75
N THR A 412 -29.51 -0.47 30.69
CA THR A 412 -28.98 0.89 30.61
C THR A 412 -29.82 1.72 29.64
N SER A 413 -30.39 2.83 30.18
CA SER A 413 -31.16 3.78 29.39
C SER A 413 -30.30 4.43 28.29
N THR A 414 -30.88 4.58 27.12
CA THR A 414 -30.28 5.37 26.02
C THR A 414 -30.98 6.73 26.01
N CYS A 415 -30.23 7.83 26.01
CA CYS A 415 -30.77 9.17 26.00
C CYS A 415 -31.39 9.53 24.63
N GLU A 416 -32.34 10.49 24.61
CA GLU A 416 -33.00 10.94 23.38
C GLU A 416 -32.02 11.38 22.29
N ARG A 417 -30.91 12.03 22.64
CA ARG A 417 -29.87 12.44 21.72
C ARG A 417 -29.24 11.26 20.98
N CYS A 418 -28.94 10.18 21.68
CA CYS A 418 -28.39 8.96 21.05
C CYS A 418 -29.44 8.23 20.18
N LEU A 419 -30.68 8.29 20.55
CA LEU A 419 -31.78 7.72 19.74
C LEU A 419 -32.04 8.51 18.46
N SER A 420 -31.65 9.77 18.38
CA SER A 420 -31.80 10.63 17.19
C SER A 420 -30.70 10.41 16.15
N PHE A 421 -29.69 9.59 16.40
CA PHE A 421 -28.60 9.35 15.45
C PHE A 421 -29.03 8.45 14.28
N ASP A 422 -28.65 8.84 13.06
CA ASP A 422 -28.82 7.99 11.87
C ASP A 422 -27.58 7.10 11.70
N PHE A 423 -27.71 5.83 12.07
CA PHE A 423 -26.65 4.83 11.92
C PHE A 423 -26.63 4.15 10.55
N GLU A 424 -27.59 4.43 9.67
CA GLU A 424 -27.68 3.79 8.35
C GLU A 424 -26.99 4.58 7.25
N SER A 425 -27.00 5.91 7.35
CA SER A 425 -26.39 6.76 6.33
C SER A 425 -24.89 6.93 6.60
N PRO A 426 -24.01 6.73 5.57
CA PRO A 426 -22.60 7.00 5.71
C PRO A 426 -22.34 8.50 5.88
N GLY A 427 -21.32 8.86 6.64
CA GLY A 427 -20.91 10.25 6.83
C GLY A 427 -20.86 10.70 8.28
N LEU A 428 -20.94 12.01 8.50
CA LEU A 428 -20.93 12.61 9.83
C LEU A 428 -22.26 12.31 10.55
N ILE A 429 -22.18 11.57 11.66
CA ILE A 429 -23.35 11.25 12.50
C ILE A 429 -23.66 12.40 13.45
N ALA A 430 -22.63 12.88 14.16
CA ALA A 430 -22.80 13.92 15.17
C ALA A 430 -21.55 14.75 15.39
N ARG A 431 -21.77 15.99 15.81
CA ARG A 431 -20.78 16.83 16.48
C ARG A 431 -21.21 16.96 17.94
N GLU A 432 -20.34 16.54 18.85
CA GLU A 432 -20.65 16.48 20.29
C GLU A 432 -19.61 17.26 21.08
N ASP A 433 -20.08 18.06 22.05
CA ASP A 433 -19.20 18.65 23.08
C ASP A 433 -18.83 17.56 24.10
N LEU A 434 -17.52 17.38 24.35
CA LEU A 434 -17.01 16.34 25.23
C LEU A 434 -17.47 16.52 26.69
N SER A 435 -17.73 17.75 27.14
CA SER A 435 -18.23 18.00 28.49
C SER A 435 -19.68 17.55 28.64
N LEU A 436 -20.51 17.83 27.61
CA LEU A 436 -21.90 17.36 27.57
C LEU A 436 -21.99 15.84 27.35
N LEU A 437 -21.11 15.28 26.54
CA LEU A 437 -21.02 13.82 26.35
C LEU A 437 -20.66 13.14 27.68
N LYS A 438 -19.70 13.68 28.42
CA LYS A 438 -19.28 13.19 29.72
C LYS A 438 -20.41 13.24 30.76
N SER A 439 -21.15 14.34 30.82
CA SER A 439 -22.29 14.47 31.76
C SER A 439 -23.43 13.46 31.48
N ARG A 440 -23.61 13.07 30.21
CA ARG A 440 -24.60 12.06 29.81
C ARG A 440 -24.08 10.63 29.94
N ALA A 441 -22.77 10.41 30.01
CA ALA A 441 -22.16 9.09 30.07
C ALA A 441 -22.53 8.31 31.35
N ASP A 442 -22.82 9.01 32.46
CA ASP A 442 -23.24 8.39 33.73
C ASP A 442 -24.65 7.78 33.66
N SER A 443 -25.50 8.27 32.75
CA SER A 443 -26.89 7.83 32.62
C SER A 443 -27.23 7.13 31.30
N CYS A 444 -26.33 7.22 30.30
CA CYS A 444 -26.53 6.67 28.97
C CYS A 444 -25.37 5.78 28.54
N ALA A 445 -25.60 4.50 28.36
CA ALA A 445 -24.58 3.54 28.00
C ALA A 445 -23.93 3.80 26.62
N LEU A 446 -24.68 4.38 25.67
CA LEU A 446 -24.11 4.74 24.38
C LEU A 446 -23.20 5.96 24.49
N CYS A 447 -23.57 6.98 25.28
CA CYS A 447 -22.69 8.12 25.56
C CYS A 447 -21.39 7.68 26.24
N GLU A 448 -21.43 6.68 27.13
CA GLU A 448 -20.23 6.10 27.75
C GLU A 448 -19.32 5.42 26.70
N LEU A 449 -19.88 4.63 25.78
CA LEU A 449 -19.12 4.03 24.69
C LEU A 449 -18.52 5.10 23.76
N LEU A 450 -19.31 6.09 23.38
CA LEU A 450 -18.85 7.21 22.53
C LEU A 450 -17.74 8.02 23.20
N LEU A 451 -17.89 8.31 24.51
CA LEU A 451 -16.83 9.00 25.29
C LEU A 451 -15.54 8.17 25.30
N GLY A 452 -15.64 6.87 25.41
CA GLY A 452 -14.50 5.93 25.36
C GLY A 452 -13.71 5.93 24.04
N MET A 453 -14.27 6.47 22.96
CA MET A 453 -13.53 6.67 21.72
C MET A 453 -12.43 7.74 21.84
N PHE A 454 -12.58 8.71 22.74
CA PHE A 454 -11.71 9.87 22.85
C PHE A 454 -10.77 9.78 24.06
N SER A 455 -9.54 10.30 23.91
CA SER A 455 -8.53 10.26 24.96
C SER A 455 -8.93 11.11 26.17
N MET A 456 -8.70 10.64 27.37
CA MET A 456 -8.86 11.38 28.60
C MET A 456 -8.04 12.68 28.56
N GLY A 457 -8.70 13.83 28.83
CA GLY A 457 -8.05 15.15 28.82
C GLY A 457 -8.27 15.98 27.56
N LYS A 458 -8.91 15.49 26.50
CA LYS A 458 -9.42 16.33 25.41
C LYS A 458 -10.56 17.21 25.89
N VAL A 459 -10.60 18.46 25.44
CA VAL A 459 -11.66 19.44 25.70
C VAL A 459 -12.15 19.98 24.34
N GLY A 460 -13.44 20.27 24.22
CA GLY A 460 -14.04 20.86 23.03
C GLY A 460 -14.92 19.89 22.22
N THR A 461 -15.28 20.31 21.02
CA THR A 461 -16.20 19.56 20.14
C THR A 461 -15.44 18.45 19.38
N VAL A 462 -16.07 17.28 19.30
CA VAL A 462 -15.58 16.09 18.56
C VAL A 462 -16.59 15.67 17.52
N GLU A 463 -16.10 15.02 16.46
CA GLU A 463 -16.92 14.49 15.40
C GLU A 463 -16.99 12.97 15.50
N ILE A 464 -18.19 12.41 15.23
CA ILE A 464 -18.47 10.97 15.19
C ILE A 464 -18.93 10.66 13.78
N TRP A 465 -18.18 9.78 13.11
CA TRP A 465 -18.40 9.41 11.72
C TRP A 465 -18.93 7.99 11.59
N ARG A 466 -19.86 7.77 10.67
CA ARG A 466 -20.24 6.42 10.21
C ARG A 466 -19.22 5.97 9.18
N VAL A 467 -18.42 4.99 9.56
CA VAL A 467 -17.39 4.36 8.72
C VAL A 467 -17.79 2.91 8.39
N PRO A 468 -17.17 2.26 7.40
CA PRO A 468 -17.42 0.85 7.15
C PRO A 468 -17.23 0.01 8.42
N GLY A 469 -18.23 -0.80 8.76
CA GLY A 469 -18.23 -1.64 9.96
C GLY A 469 -18.64 -0.98 11.26
N GLY A 470 -18.71 0.37 11.38
CA GLY A 470 -19.03 0.99 12.66
C GLY A 470 -18.94 2.51 12.72
N LEU A 471 -18.47 3.02 13.86
CA LEU A 471 -18.26 4.45 14.15
C LEU A 471 -16.78 4.72 14.35
N GLY A 472 -16.31 5.83 13.81
CA GLY A 472 -14.92 6.31 13.95
C GLY A 472 -14.83 7.79 14.30
N LYS A 473 -13.64 8.22 14.73
CA LYS A 473 -13.28 9.63 15.00
C LYS A 473 -13.02 10.42 13.73
N TYR A 474 -12.82 9.72 12.62
CA TYR A 474 -12.44 10.28 11.33
C TYR A 474 -13.31 9.67 10.25
N GLN A 475 -13.44 10.38 9.14
CA GLN A 475 -14.21 9.93 7.98
C GLN A 475 -13.68 8.63 7.35
N GLU A 476 -12.40 8.37 7.52
CA GLU A 476 -11.71 7.19 6.97
C GLU A 476 -10.94 6.45 8.07
N GLY A 477 -10.88 5.14 7.97
CA GLY A 477 -10.12 4.28 8.89
C GLY A 477 -10.94 3.15 9.49
N SER A 478 -10.31 2.44 10.42
CA SER A 478 -10.96 1.36 11.18
C SER A 478 -11.98 1.93 12.15
N PRO A 479 -13.11 1.26 12.38
CA PRO A 479 -14.08 1.70 13.38
C PRO A 479 -13.52 1.58 14.80
N ASP A 480 -13.74 2.61 15.63
CA ASP A 480 -13.52 2.54 17.08
C ASP A 480 -14.64 1.74 17.77
N LEU A 481 -15.89 1.86 17.26
CA LEU A 481 -17.04 1.07 17.69
C LEU A 481 -17.65 0.35 16.50
N CYS A 482 -17.97 -0.93 16.65
CA CYS A 482 -18.70 -1.70 15.65
C CYS A 482 -20.20 -1.53 15.82
N ILE A 483 -20.94 -1.57 14.70
CA ILE A 483 -22.40 -1.61 14.69
C ILE A 483 -22.84 -2.89 13.98
N TYR A 484 -23.64 -3.69 14.64
CA TYR A 484 -24.16 -4.95 14.13
C TYR A 484 -25.68 -5.02 14.23
N ARG A 485 -26.32 -5.75 13.31
CA ARG A 485 -27.66 -6.30 13.48
C ARG A 485 -27.58 -7.79 13.75
N MET A 486 -28.57 -8.33 14.45
CA MET A 486 -28.74 -9.77 14.60
C MET A 486 -30.02 -10.20 13.86
N PRO A 487 -30.00 -11.28 13.09
CA PRO A 487 -31.19 -11.80 12.47
C PRO A 487 -32.17 -12.26 13.56
N LEU A 488 -33.47 -11.93 13.42
CA LEU A 488 -34.53 -12.33 14.39
C LEU A 488 -35.15 -13.69 14.05
N ASN A 489 -35.23 -14.06 12.76
CA ASN A 489 -35.84 -15.30 12.26
C ASN A 489 -35.11 -15.79 11.00
N ASP A 490 -35.36 -17.09 10.67
CA ASP A 490 -34.83 -17.73 9.45
C ASP A 490 -35.36 -17.09 8.13
N GLU A 491 -36.37 -16.23 8.21
CA GLU A 491 -37.00 -15.52 7.07
C GLU A 491 -36.29 -14.19 6.73
N ASP A 492 -35.37 -13.71 7.57
CA ASP A 492 -34.53 -12.50 7.33
C ASP A 492 -33.45 -12.79 6.26
N SER A 493 -33.82 -13.48 5.18
CA SER A 493 -32.91 -13.90 4.10
C SER A 493 -32.44 -12.75 3.19
N ASP A 494 -32.97 -11.54 3.36
CA ASP A 494 -32.55 -10.39 2.58
C ASP A 494 -31.26 -9.77 3.15
N ILE A 495 -30.13 -10.50 2.96
CA ILE A 495 -28.80 -10.07 3.35
C ILE A 495 -28.30 -8.95 2.41
N GLN A 496 -28.79 -8.95 1.15
CA GLN A 496 -28.40 -7.99 0.13
C GLN A 496 -29.29 -6.74 0.21
N GLY A 497 -28.72 -5.63 0.62
CA GLY A 497 -29.40 -4.31 0.64
C GLY A 497 -29.51 -3.64 2.00
N GLN A 498 -29.21 -4.32 3.10
CA GLN A 498 -29.22 -3.70 4.41
C GLN A 498 -27.89 -2.99 4.72
N LYS A 499 -27.98 -1.77 5.20
CA LYS A 499 -26.81 -0.88 5.42
C LYS A 499 -26.02 -1.21 6.70
N ILE A 500 -26.56 -2.03 7.59
CA ILE A 500 -25.91 -2.46 8.85
C ILE A 500 -25.58 -3.94 8.77
N PRO A 501 -24.29 -4.33 8.91
CA PRO A 501 -23.86 -5.71 8.76
C PRO A 501 -24.40 -6.62 9.88
N ILE A 502 -24.55 -7.90 9.55
CA ILE A 502 -24.74 -8.94 10.58
C ILE A 502 -23.40 -9.10 11.31
N GLY A 503 -23.44 -9.23 12.63
CA GLY A 503 -22.25 -9.45 13.43
C GLY A 503 -22.55 -9.94 14.84
N ARG A 504 -21.49 -10.24 15.56
CA ARG A 504 -21.56 -10.77 16.93
C ARG A 504 -21.02 -9.78 17.94
N PRO A 505 -21.86 -9.12 18.71
CA PRO A 505 -21.43 -8.22 19.78
C PRO A 505 -20.71 -8.95 20.93
N ASN A 506 -21.09 -10.20 21.23
CA ASN A 506 -20.43 -11.07 22.21
C ASN A 506 -19.90 -12.32 21.52
N LEU A 507 -18.71 -12.74 21.90
CA LEU A 507 -18.05 -13.93 21.37
C LEU A 507 -18.28 -15.14 22.29
N PRO A 508 -18.43 -16.35 21.73
CA PRO A 508 -18.58 -17.55 22.53
C PRO A 508 -17.30 -17.91 23.26
N ASP A 509 -17.43 -18.44 24.46
CA ASP A 509 -16.34 -19.09 25.19
C ASP A 509 -16.07 -20.49 24.64
N ILE A 510 -14.91 -21.05 24.96
CA ILE A 510 -14.51 -22.39 24.52
C ILE A 510 -15.48 -23.50 24.91
N SER A 511 -16.19 -23.37 26.03
CA SER A 511 -17.22 -24.30 26.46
C SER A 511 -18.50 -24.26 25.60
N ASN A 512 -18.66 -23.22 24.78
CA ASN A 512 -19.82 -23.10 23.92
C ASN A 512 -19.56 -23.85 22.60
N PRO A 513 -20.43 -24.77 22.16
CA PRO A 513 -20.27 -25.51 20.89
C PRO A 513 -20.08 -24.62 19.69
N THR A 514 -20.63 -23.40 19.70
CA THR A 514 -20.50 -22.41 18.64
C THR A 514 -19.05 -21.95 18.42
N TYR A 515 -18.20 -22.02 19.44
CA TYR A 515 -16.79 -21.61 19.35
C TYR A 515 -16.05 -22.36 18.22
N PHE A 516 -16.11 -23.68 18.21
CA PHE A 516 -15.47 -24.48 17.16
C PHE A 516 -16.29 -24.56 15.88
N GLU A 517 -17.63 -24.36 15.96
CA GLU A 517 -18.47 -24.37 14.76
C GLU A 517 -18.14 -23.21 13.80
N ILE A 518 -17.80 -22.04 14.33
CA ILE A 518 -17.32 -20.92 13.51
C ILE A 518 -16.06 -21.33 12.71
N MET A 519 -15.11 -21.98 13.37
CA MET A 519 -13.86 -22.42 12.73
C MET A 519 -14.12 -23.52 11.68
N ARG A 520 -14.99 -24.48 12.00
CA ARG A 520 -15.42 -25.51 11.03
C ARG A 520 -16.12 -24.88 9.83
N GLN A 521 -16.92 -23.83 10.05
CA GLN A 521 -17.56 -23.11 8.95
C GLN A 521 -16.55 -22.34 8.07
N TRP A 522 -15.53 -21.72 8.67
CA TRP A 522 -14.42 -21.13 7.88
C TRP A 522 -13.73 -22.16 7.00
N LEU A 523 -13.46 -23.34 7.52
CA LEU A 523 -12.83 -24.44 6.76
C LEU A 523 -13.75 -24.91 5.63
N ARG A 524 -15.05 -25.17 5.90
CA ARG A 524 -16.04 -25.59 4.89
C ARG A 524 -16.18 -24.56 3.77
N THR A 525 -16.40 -23.28 4.13
CA THR A 525 -16.52 -22.19 3.15
C THR A 525 -15.28 -22.09 2.27
N CYS A 526 -14.09 -22.29 2.85
CA CYS A 526 -12.86 -22.30 2.09
C CYS A 526 -12.72 -23.56 1.21
N ASP A 527 -13.12 -24.73 1.72
CA ASP A 527 -13.10 -25.98 0.94
C ASP A 527 -14.08 -25.93 -0.26
N ASP A 528 -15.27 -25.39 -0.06
CA ASP A 528 -16.32 -25.35 -1.07
C ASP A 528 -16.12 -24.22 -2.09
N GLY A 529 -15.80 -23.02 -1.62
CA GLY A 529 -15.81 -21.78 -2.43
C GLY A 529 -14.44 -21.35 -2.99
N HIS A 530 -13.32 -21.76 -2.35
CA HIS A 530 -12.00 -21.16 -2.69
C HIS A 530 -11.11 -22.15 -3.45
N ARG A 531 -11.26 -22.25 -4.78
CA ARG A 531 -10.40 -23.13 -5.62
C ARG A 531 -8.91 -22.89 -5.40
N SER A 532 -8.47 -21.65 -5.27
CA SER A 532 -7.06 -21.27 -5.06
C SER A 532 -6.47 -21.76 -3.72
N CYS A 533 -7.30 -22.02 -2.72
CA CYS A 533 -6.88 -22.52 -1.41
C CYS A 533 -6.81 -24.06 -1.36
N ARG A 534 -7.29 -24.75 -2.39
CA ARG A 534 -7.19 -26.23 -2.48
C ARG A 534 -5.79 -26.64 -2.91
N VAL A 535 -5.38 -27.82 -2.52
CA VAL A 535 -4.18 -28.47 -3.10
C VAL A 535 -4.58 -28.93 -4.49
N ASP A 536 -3.98 -28.34 -5.55
CA ASP A 536 -4.24 -28.76 -6.92
C ASP A 536 -3.73 -30.20 -7.09
N SER A 537 -4.67 -31.14 -7.25
CA SER A 537 -4.37 -32.54 -7.60
C SER A 537 -3.79 -32.71 -9.00
N ALA A 538 -3.68 -31.63 -9.78
CA ALA A 538 -3.18 -31.64 -11.16
C ALA A 538 -1.65 -31.48 -11.27
N GLU A 539 -0.93 -31.09 -10.20
CA GLU A 539 0.52 -31.16 -10.20
C GLU A 539 0.91 -32.64 -10.00
N SER A 540 1.49 -33.23 -11.03
CA SER A 540 1.92 -34.64 -11.16
C SER A 540 3.03 -35.10 -10.19
N THR A 541 3.28 -34.34 -9.12
CA THR A 541 4.21 -34.71 -8.04
C THR A 541 3.41 -35.24 -6.85
N PRO A 542 3.73 -36.46 -6.35
CA PRO A 542 3.05 -37.00 -5.18
C PRO A 542 3.24 -36.08 -3.99
N LEU A 543 2.14 -35.84 -3.25
CA LEU A 543 2.13 -35.01 -2.05
C LEU A 543 3.15 -35.56 -1.04
N ARG A 544 4.25 -34.83 -0.81
CA ARG A 544 5.25 -35.25 0.18
C ARG A 544 4.75 -34.86 1.57
N LEU A 545 4.52 -35.85 2.42
CA LEU A 545 4.14 -35.65 3.82
C LEU A 545 5.37 -35.27 4.68
N PRO A 546 5.17 -34.62 5.85
CA PRO A 546 6.22 -34.51 6.88
C PRO A 546 6.74 -35.87 7.27
N THR A 547 7.99 -36.00 7.68
CA THR A 547 8.60 -37.27 8.05
C THR A 547 7.84 -37.98 9.19
N ARG A 548 7.37 -37.19 10.16
CA ARG A 548 6.60 -37.67 11.32
C ARG A 548 5.38 -36.81 11.58
N LEU A 549 4.34 -37.43 12.12
CA LEU A 549 3.08 -36.79 12.52
C LEU A 549 2.62 -37.39 13.86
N ILE A 550 1.85 -36.61 14.59
CA ILE A 550 1.16 -37.06 15.81
C ILE A 550 -0.24 -37.52 15.40
N ASP A 551 -0.56 -38.78 15.65
CA ASP A 551 -1.93 -39.28 15.63
C ASP A 551 -2.61 -38.86 16.95
N VAL A 552 -3.56 -37.96 16.89
CA VAL A 552 -4.28 -37.48 18.08
C VAL A 552 -5.43 -38.41 18.47
N GLY A 553 -5.67 -39.48 17.69
CA GLY A 553 -6.80 -40.40 17.91
C GLY A 553 -8.16 -39.77 17.67
N ASP A 554 -9.22 -40.52 17.88
CA ASP A 554 -10.61 -40.07 17.82
C ASP A 554 -11.10 -39.63 19.21
N LYS A 555 -12.22 -38.93 19.25
CA LYS A 555 -12.86 -38.49 20.51
C LYS A 555 -13.14 -39.66 21.45
N ASP A 556 -13.51 -40.81 20.87
CA ASP A 556 -13.89 -42.03 21.60
C ASP A 556 -12.68 -42.94 21.93
N ALA A 557 -11.55 -42.74 21.26
CA ALA A 557 -10.30 -43.49 21.46
C ALA A 557 -9.09 -42.53 21.51
N PRO A 558 -8.88 -41.81 22.61
CA PRO A 558 -7.97 -40.67 22.67
C PRO A 558 -6.48 -41.02 22.80
N LYS A 559 -6.05 -42.19 22.31
CA LYS A 559 -4.64 -42.57 22.30
C LYS A 559 -3.83 -41.65 21.38
N ILE A 560 -2.78 -41.02 21.91
CA ILE A 560 -1.87 -40.15 21.18
C ILE A 560 -0.55 -40.90 20.94
N GLN A 561 -0.05 -40.88 19.71
CA GLN A 561 1.21 -41.51 19.37
C GLN A 561 1.93 -40.78 18.24
N LEU A 562 3.26 -40.87 18.22
CA LEU A 562 4.08 -40.38 17.11
C LEU A 562 4.14 -41.44 16.02
N LEU A 563 3.81 -41.07 14.77
CA LEU A 563 3.87 -41.98 13.61
C LEU A 563 4.91 -41.47 12.60
N GLU A 564 5.58 -42.38 11.94
CA GLU A 564 6.33 -42.08 10.71
C GLU A 564 5.39 -42.11 9.52
N SER A 565 5.45 -41.09 8.66
CA SER A 565 4.48 -40.93 7.57
C SER A 565 4.52 -42.07 6.55
N GLU A 566 5.64 -42.78 6.45
CA GLU A 566 5.77 -44.03 5.62
C GLU A 566 4.85 -45.15 6.10
N GLN A 567 4.45 -45.13 7.38
CA GLN A 567 3.54 -46.15 7.96
C GLN A 567 2.07 -45.82 7.68
N ILE A 568 1.77 -44.65 7.16
CA ILE A 568 0.41 -44.23 6.80
C ILE A 568 0.10 -44.86 5.42
N GLN A 569 -0.32 -46.13 5.40
CA GLN A 569 -0.67 -46.85 4.17
C GLN A 569 -2.14 -46.62 3.79
N GLY A 570 -2.39 -46.43 2.49
CA GLY A 570 -3.73 -46.50 1.90
C GLY A 570 -3.87 -45.64 0.62
N ASN A 571 -4.72 -46.10 -0.32
CA ASN A 571 -5.05 -45.43 -1.60
C ASN A 571 -5.68 -44.02 -1.50
N HIS A 572 -5.63 -43.37 -0.33
CA HIS A 572 -6.29 -42.11 -0.04
C HIS A 572 -5.32 -40.94 0.25
N ILE A 573 -4.12 -40.95 -0.33
CA ILE A 573 -3.14 -39.85 -0.14
C ILE A 573 -3.73 -38.49 -0.54
N LEU A 574 -4.65 -38.44 -1.49
CA LEU A 574 -5.35 -37.21 -1.93
C LEU A 574 -6.35 -36.67 -0.90
N GLN A 575 -6.75 -37.46 0.10
CA GLN A 575 -7.68 -37.05 1.18
C GLN A 575 -6.99 -36.89 2.53
N PHE A 576 -5.65 -37.07 2.58
CA PHE A 576 -4.91 -36.98 3.82
C PHE A 576 -4.83 -35.55 4.31
N ARG A 577 -5.28 -35.30 5.54
CA ARG A 577 -5.30 -33.96 6.16
C ARG A 577 -4.57 -33.97 7.49
N TYR A 578 -3.70 -33.00 7.69
CA TYR A 578 -3.09 -32.75 9.00
C TYR A 578 -3.07 -31.25 9.31
N ILE A 579 -3.01 -30.93 10.58
CA ILE A 579 -2.84 -29.56 11.08
C ILE A 579 -1.39 -29.37 11.51
N ALA A 580 -0.82 -28.19 11.27
CA ALA A 580 0.49 -27.81 11.80
C ALA A 580 0.34 -26.74 12.89
N LEU A 581 1.11 -26.84 13.97
CA LEU A 581 1.12 -25.87 15.07
C LEU A 581 2.28 -24.89 14.89
N SER A 582 1.97 -23.61 14.87
CA SER A 582 2.93 -22.51 15.03
C SER A 582 2.83 -21.95 16.45
N HIS A 583 3.88 -22.06 17.26
CA HIS A 583 3.84 -21.64 18.67
C HIS A 583 5.20 -21.20 19.21
N PRO A 584 5.24 -20.35 20.24
CA PRO A 584 6.48 -20.05 20.95
C PRO A 584 6.81 -21.20 21.94
N TRP A 585 8.08 -21.59 22.02
CA TRP A 585 8.51 -22.51 23.06
C TRP A 585 8.62 -21.83 24.43
N GLY A 586 8.91 -20.51 24.43
CA GLY A 586 9.18 -19.73 25.64
C GLY A 586 10.63 -19.88 26.14
N ASP A 587 10.98 -19.18 27.21
CA ASP A 587 12.24 -19.36 27.89
C ASP A 587 12.19 -20.61 28.77
N ARG A 588 13.35 -21.23 29.02
CA ARG A 588 13.43 -22.47 29.82
C ARG A 588 13.18 -22.29 31.32
N GLU A 589 13.26 -21.08 31.81
CA GLU A 589 13.03 -20.78 33.25
C GLU A 589 11.54 -20.80 33.56
N ASN A 590 10.71 -20.29 32.66
CA ASN A 590 9.27 -20.15 32.85
C ASN A 590 8.44 -21.22 32.11
N HIS A 591 9.05 -21.96 31.17
CA HIS A 591 8.33 -22.91 30.31
C HIS A 591 9.03 -24.26 30.24
N THR A 592 8.27 -25.32 30.48
CA THR A 592 8.74 -26.69 30.28
C THR A 592 8.83 -26.99 28.80
N HIS A 593 10.02 -27.29 28.32
CA HIS A 593 10.25 -27.73 26.94
C HIS A 593 10.10 -29.25 26.87
N TYR A 594 9.08 -29.68 26.14
CA TYR A 594 8.79 -31.10 25.93
C TYR A 594 9.06 -31.44 24.44
N PHE A 595 10.01 -32.32 24.20
CA PHE A 595 10.48 -32.59 22.83
C PHE A 595 10.95 -34.04 22.65
N THR A 596 10.99 -34.47 21.38
CA THR A 596 11.49 -35.79 20.99
C THR A 596 13.01 -35.78 20.89
N THR A 597 13.62 -36.84 21.45
CA THR A 597 15.05 -37.15 21.35
C THR A 597 15.22 -38.57 20.83
N ARG A 598 16.45 -38.96 20.44
CA ARG A 598 16.75 -40.35 20.11
C ARG A 598 16.43 -41.37 21.23
N GLN A 599 16.45 -40.89 22.47
CA GLN A 599 16.21 -41.75 23.66
C GLN A 599 14.71 -41.99 23.87
N ASN A 600 13.84 -41.05 23.63
CA ASN A 600 12.41 -41.16 23.94
C ASN A 600 11.50 -41.47 22.77
N ILE A 601 11.99 -41.39 21.52
CA ILE A 601 11.18 -41.54 20.30
C ILE A 601 10.41 -42.88 20.26
N GLN A 602 11.00 -43.98 20.75
CA GLN A 602 10.33 -45.29 20.73
C GLN A 602 9.15 -45.33 21.71
N SER A 603 9.27 -44.68 22.88
CA SER A 603 8.15 -44.58 23.79
C SER A 603 7.02 -43.73 23.21
N TYR A 604 7.35 -42.64 22.49
CA TYR A 604 6.35 -41.76 21.86
C TYR A 604 5.63 -42.44 20.69
N LYS A 605 6.30 -43.35 19.99
CA LYS A 605 5.66 -44.22 18.98
C LYS A 605 4.67 -45.21 19.59
N THR A 606 4.89 -45.62 20.84
CA THR A 606 3.98 -46.51 21.57
C THR A 606 2.80 -45.77 22.15
N GLY A 607 3.02 -44.56 22.68
CA GLY A 607 2.00 -43.63 23.20
C GLY A 607 2.59 -42.47 23.95
N ILE A 608 1.89 -41.37 23.92
CA ILE A 608 2.24 -40.12 24.62
C ILE A 608 1.15 -39.83 25.68
N ASP A 609 1.55 -39.70 26.93
CA ASP A 609 0.61 -39.31 27.98
C ASP A 609 0.29 -37.81 27.87
N THR A 610 -0.98 -37.51 27.70
CA THR A 610 -1.48 -36.13 27.58
C THR A 610 -1.28 -35.32 28.85
N ASN A 611 -1.25 -35.94 30.02
CA ASN A 611 -1.16 -35.24 31.32
C ASN A 611 0.20 -34.58 31.53
N ILE A 612 1.25 -35.13 30.90
CA ILE A 612 2.60 -34.60 31.02
C ILE A 612 2.93 -33.55 29.94
N LEU A 613 2.07 -33.43 28.93
CA LEU A 613 2.26 -32.43 27.86
C LEU A 613 2.03 -31.03 28.39
N PRO A 614 2.84 -30.05 28.00
CA PRO A 614 2.60 -28.63 28.23
C PRO A 614 1.24 -28.18 27.70
N GLU A 615 0.65 -27.17 28.34
CA GLU A 615 -0.70 -26.68 28.05
C GLU A 615 -0.92 -26.30 26.59
N THR A 616 0.04 -25.60 25.96
CA THR A 616 -0.07 -25.20 24.55
C THR A 616 -0.19 -26.40 23.62
N LEU A 617 0.53 -27.49 23.90
CA LEU A 617 0.46 -28.72 23.10
C LEU A 617 -0.88 -29.45 23.34
N ARG A 618 -1.35 -29.50 24.60
CA ARG A 618 -2.69 -30.07 24.89
C ARG A 618 -3.80 -29.31 24.18
N ASN A 619 -3.73 -27.96 24.19
CA ASN A 619 -4.70 -27.12 23.49
C ASN A 619 -4.69 -27.41 21.98
N ALA A 620 -3.51 -27.58 21.35
CA ALA A 620 -3.41 -27.89 19.93
C ALA A 620 -4.00 -29.25 19.58
N ILE A 621 -3.79 -30.27 20.40
CA ILE A 621 -4.40 -31.60 20.26
C ILE A 621 -5.92 -31.50 20.35
N TYR A 622 -6.42 -30.76 21.35
CA TYR A 622 -7.85 -30.55 21.52
C TYR A 622 -8.49 -29.85 20.33
N VAL A 623 -7.89 -28.76 19.83
CA VAL A 623 -8.37 -28.05 18.64
C VAL A 623 -8.37 -28.97 17.42
N THR A 624 -7.32 -29.76 17.23
CA THR A 624 -7.20 -30.67 16.08
C THR A 624 -8.35 -31.69 16.05
N ARG A 625 -8.71 -32.25 17.19
CA ARG A 625 -9.86 -33.17 17.34
C ARG A 625 -11.19 -32.45 17.09
N GLU A 626 -11.37 -31.24 17.64
CA GLU A 626 -12.60 -30.46 17.47
C GLU A 626 -12.81 -30.00 16.01
N LEU A 627 -11.74 -29.82 15.25
CA LEU A 627 -11.81 -29.53 13.83
C LEU A 627 -12.04 -30.79 12.96
N GLY A 628 -12.11 -31.99 13.57
CA GLY A 628 -12.32 -33.26 12.86
C GLY A 628 -11.10 -33.74 12.06
N VAL A 629 -9.89 -33.33 12.48
CA VAL A 629 -8.63 -33.75 11.85
C VAL A 629 -7.89 -34.71 12.79
N ARG A 630 -7.35 -35.79 12.24
CA ARG A 630 -6.70 -36.85 13.01
C ARG A 630 -5.21 -36.62 13.25
N TYR A 631 -4.54 -35.89 12.35
CA TYR A 631 -3.08 -35.79 12.39
C TYR A 631 -2.64 -34.34 12.68
N LEU A 632 -1.64 -34.24 13.56
CA LEU A 632 -1.08 -32.97 14.01
C LEU A 632 0.45 -33.00 13.86
N TRP A 633 1.03 -31.89 13.35
CA TRP A 633 2.46 -31.69 13.33
C TRP A 633 2.85 -30.60 14.35
N ILE A 634 3.81 -30.92 15.22
CA ILE A 634 4.39 -30.02 16.20
C ILE A 634 5.90 -30.15 16.09
N ASP A 635 6.62 -29.06 15.88
CA ASP A 635 8.07 -29.02 15.68
C ASP A 635 8.83 -29.72 16.81
N SER A 636 8.47 -29.47 18.08
CA SER A 636 9.11 -30.07 19.22
C SER A 636 8.92 -31.59 19.33
N LEU A 637 7.84 -32.14 18.79
CA LEU A 637 7.53 -33.58 18.86
C LEU A 637 7.85 -34.33 17.56
N CYS A 638 7.68 -33.69 16.41
CA CYS A 638 7.88 -34.32 15.10
C CYS A 638 9.34 -34.23 14.62
N ILE A 639 10.17 -33.36 15.21
CA ILE A 639 11.60 -33.22 14.93
C ILE A 639 12.40 -33.77 16.10
N ILE A 640 13.39 -34.62 15.81
CA ILE A 640 14.28 -35.16 16.86
C ILE A 640 15.28 -34.06 17.23
N GLN A 641 15.23 -33.63 18.47
CA GLN A 641 16.09 -32.60 19.04
C GLN A 641 17.39 -33.18 19.63
N GLY A 642 18.42 -32.32 19.75
CA GLY A 642 19.72 -32.70 20.32
C GLY A 642 20.84 -32.71 19.27
N GLU A 643 22.06 -32.98 19.70
CA GLU A 643 23.25 -32.99 18.81
C GLU A 643 23.21 -34.14 17.79
N ASP A 644 22.59 -35.25 18.15
CA ASP A 644 22.33 -36.41 17.33
C ASP A 644 20.95 -36.40 16.63
N GLY A 645 20.25 -35.30 16.73
CA GLY A 645 18.93 -35.06 16.12
C GLY A 645 18.95 -34.90 14.59
N ASP A 646 17.77 -34.72 14.05
CA ASP A 646 17.58 -34.51 12.59
C ASP A 646 17.08 -33.10 12.26
N PHE A 647 17.31 -32.12 13.16
CA PHE A 647 16.84 -30.75 13.02
C PHE A 647 17.29 -30.13 11.69
N ASP A 648 18.55 -30.27 11.28
CA ASP A 648 19.08 -29.68 10.04
C ASP A 648 18.38 -30.25 8.78
N GLU A 649 17.99 -31.51 8.82
CA GLU A 649 17.32 -32.20 7.72
C GLU A 649 15.84 -31.83 7.67
N GLU A 650 15.16 -31.82 8.82
CA GLU A 650 13.76 -31.43 8.92
C GLU A 650 13.53 -29.93 8.68
N ALA A 651 14.47 -29.05 9.08
CA ALA A 651 14.42 -27.63 8.78
C ALA A 651 14.37 -27.36 7.26
N ALA A 652 15.03 -28.22 6.46
CA ALA A 652 14.93 -28.17 5.01
C ALA A 652 13.53 -28.51 4.48
N HIS A 653 12.76 -29.27 5.23
CA HIS A 653 11.42 -29.71 4.87
C HIS A 653 10.29 -28.80 5.38
N MET A 654 10.63 -27.77 6.17
CA MET A 654 9.64 -26.82 6.74
C MET A 654 8.74 -26.18 5.66
N GLU A 655 9.29 -25.94 4.45
CA GLU A 655 8.49 -25.49 3.32
C GLU A 655 7.33 -26.45 3.03
N THR A 656 7.64 -27.75 2.93
CA THR A 656 6.63 -28.78 2.66
C THR A 656 5.62 -28.85 3.80
N VAL A 657 6.10 -28.86 5.06
CA VAL A 657 5.24 -28.96 6.25
C VAL A 657 4.14 -27.90 6.26
N PHE A 658 4.49 -26.63 6.12
CA PHE A 658 3.49 -25.56 6.19
C PHE A 658 2.67 -25.39 4.91
N SER A 659 3.22 -25.68 3.74
CA SER A 659 2.50 -25.52 2.46
C SER A 659 1.52 -26.64 2.16
N THR A 660 1.74 -27.84 2.71
CA THR A 660 0.83 -28.98 2.51
C THR A 660 -0.12 -29.23 3.68
N ALA A 661 0.05 -28.52 4.81
CA ALA A 661 -0.87 -28.57 5.92
C ALA A 661 -2.30 -28.18 5.47
N TYR A 662 -3.29 -28.95 5.92
CA TYR A 662 -4.70 -28.61 5.70
C TYR A 662 -5.06 -27.26 6.31
N CYS A 663 -4.54 -27.01 7.53
CA CYS A 663 -4.66 -25.74 8.22
C CYS A 663 -3.49 -25.60 9.22
N VAL A 664 -3.08 -24.36 9.47
CA VAL A 664 -2.12 -24.02 10.53
C VAL A 664 -2.89 -23.45 11.73
N ILE A 665 -2.57 -23.91 12.92
CA ILE A 665 -2.98 -23.30 14.19
C ILE A 665 -1.84 -22.39 14.65
N ALA A 666 -2.10 -21.09 14.80
CA ALA A 666 -1.14 -20.13 15.31
C ALA A 666 -1.51 -19.74 16.75
N ALA A 667 -0.71 -20.18 17.70
CA ALA A 667 -0.92 -19.91 19.13
C ALA A 667 -0.45 -18.48 19.51
N THR A 668 -1.06 -17.46 18.94
CA THR A 668 -0.62 -16.06 19.03
C THR A 668 -0.69 -15.49 20.44
N ARG A 669 -1.66 -15.97 21.25
CA ARG A 669 -1.82 -15.60 22.66
C ARG A 669 -0.77 -16.26 23.57
N ALA A 670 -0.25 -17.42 23.17
CA ALA A 670 0.68 -18.17 24.00
C ALA A 670 2.01 -17.43 24.18
N LYS A 671 2.51 -17.38 25.42
CA LYS A 671 3.85 -16.83 25.72
C LYS A 671 4.94 -17.90 25.63
N GLY A 672 4.55 -19.18 25.69
CA GLY A 672 5.42 -20.34 25.63
C GLY A 672 4.63 -21.64 25.74
N SER A 673 5.35 -22.78 25.78
CA SER A 673 4.76 -24.11 25.81
C SER A 673 3.80 -24.33 26.94
N SER A 674 4.05 -23.76 28.14
CA SER A 674 3.27 -24.00 29.36
C SER A 674 2.07 -23.06 29.53
N SER A 675 1.95 -21.99 28.74
CA SER A 675 0.91 -20.96 28.97
C SER A 675 -0.45 -21.29 28.38
N GLY A 676 -0.52 -22.20 27.40
CA GLY A 676 -1.71 -22.41 26.62
C GLY A 676 -2.10 -21.20 25.74
N PHE A 677 -3.13 -21.35 24.93
CA PHE A 677 -3.68 -20.25 24.11
C PHE A 677 -5.20 -20.12 24.24
N PHE A 678 -5.82 -20.91 25.08
CA PHE A 678 -7.17 -20.66 25.56
C PHE A 678 -7.11 -19.72 26.77
N GLY A 679 -8.11 -18.86 26.92
CA GLY A 679 -8.19 -17.95 28.06
C GLY A 679 -9.57 -17.35 28.20
N THR A 680 -9.87 -16.86 29.41
CA THR A 680 -11.08 -16.09 29.63
C THR A 680 -11.06 -14.84 28.79
N ARG A 681 -12.14 -14.60 28.06
CA ARG A 681 -12.34 -13.40 27.28
C ARG A 681 -12.93 -12.31 28.15
N THR A 682 -12.40 -11.12 28.06
CA THR A 682 -13.02 -9.96 28.73
C THR A 682 -14.37 -9.71 28.09
N GLY A 683 -15.45 -9.70 28.89
CA GLY A 683 -16.79 -9.43 28.41
C GLY A 683 -16.84 -8.09 27.65
N ARG A 684 -17.37 -8.10 26.45
CA ARG A 684 -17.48 -6.91 25.57
C ARG A 684 -18.75 -6.16 25.91
N LYS A 685 -18.62 -4.89 26.35
CA LYS A 685 -19.80 -4.04 26.59
C LYS A 685 -20.50 -3.75 25.27
N ALA A 686 -21.75 -4.17 25.13
CA ALA A 686 -22.59 -3.92 23.97
C ALA A 686 -23.87 -3.18 24.40
N VAL A 687 -24.23 -2.15 23.64
CA VAL A 687 -25.48 -1.40 23.80
C VAL A 687 -26.47 -1.83 22.73
N LYS A 688 -27.62 -2.35 23.17
CA LYS A 688 -28.74 -2.69 22.29
C LYS A 688 -29.60 -1.44 22.08
N LEU A 689 -29.87 -1.09 20.84
CA LEU A 689 -30.78 -0.02 20.45
C LEU A 689 -32.01 -0.62 19.76
N GLU A 690 -33.17 -0.50 20.43
CA GLU A 690 -34.43 -0.88 19.84
C GLU A 690 -34.86 0.15 18.79
N ARG A 691 -35.37 -0.32 17.67
CA ARG A 691 -35.85 0.52 16.57
C ARG A 691 -37.28 0.14 16.17
N PRO A 692 -38.25 1.06 16.28
CA PRO A 692 -39.64 0.74 15.93
C PRO A 692 -39.76 0.19 14.51
N GLY A 693 -40.35 -0.99 14.35
CA GLY A 693 -40.59 -1.63 13.06
C GLY A 693 -39.34 -2.15 12.32
N ARG A 694 -38.17 -2.23 12.99
CA ARG A 694 -36.88 -2.74 12.42
C ARG A 694 -36.15 -3.62 13.43
N ASN A 695 -35.24 -4.43 12.95
CA ASN A 695 -34.36 -5.21 13.83
C ASN A 695 -33.50 -4.31 14.74
N PRO A 696 -33.33 -4.69 16.01
CA PRO A 696 -32.45 -3.96 16.92
C PRO A 696 -31.01 -3.97 16.41
N ILE A 697 -30.27 -2.90 16.73
CA ILE A 697 -28.84 -2.84 16.46
C ILE A 697 -28.05 -2.92 17.75
N TYR A 698 -26.82 -3.37 17.63
CA TYR A 698 -25.88 -3.51 18.74
C TYR A 698 -24.64 -2.69 18.44
N ILE A 699 -24.26 -1.81 19.37
CA ILE A 699 -23.05 -0.99 19.29
C ILE A 699 -22.09 -1.44 20.38
N CYS A 700 -20.84 -1.73 20.02
CA CYS A 700 -19.85 -2.22 20.95
C CYS A 700 -18.45 -1.78 20.53
N LYS A 701 -17.48 -1.81 21.48
CA LYS A 701 -16.08 -1.49 21.18
C LYS A 701 -15.54 -2.40 20.06
N SER A 702 -14.84 -1.84 19.08
CA SER A 702 -14.18 -2.62 18.06
C SER A 702 -13.05 -3.45 18.65
N ILE A 703 -13.00 -4.75 18.29
CA ILE A 703 -11.89 -5.67 18.60
C ILE A 703 -11.28 -6.25 17.31
N ASP A 704 -11.76 -5.80 16.16
CA ASP A 704 -11.32 -6.28 14.85
C ASP A 704 -10.01 -5.58 14.49
N ASN A 705 -8.91 -6.00 15.10
CA ASN A 705 -7.58 -5.42 14.92
C ASN A 705 -6.53 -6.50 14.67
N PHE A 706 -6.58 -7.09 13.47
CA PHE A 706 -5.63 -8.13 13.06
C PHE A 706 -4.18 -7.65 13.08
N GLN A 707 -3.95 -6.36 12.78
CA GLN A 707 -2.61 -5.78 12.84
C GLN A 707 -2.02 -5.91 14.24
N GLN A 708 -2.74 -5.43 15.25
CA GLN A 708 -2.26 -5.43 16.63
C GLN A 708 -2.25 -6.83 17.24
N ASP A 709 -3.34 -7.59 17.01
CA ASP A 709 -3.55 -8.89 17.67
C ASP A 709 -2.65 -9.99 17.08
N VAL A 710 -2.34 -9.91 15.78
CA VAL A 710 -1.59 -10.95 15.05
C VAL A 710 -0.27 -10.42 14.53
N ILE A 711 -0.27 -9.42 13.64
CA ILE A 711 0.95 -8.99 12.94
C ILE A 711 2.00 -8.45 13.92
N ASP A 712 1.60 -7.56 14.83
CA ASP A 712 2.46 -6.98 15.86
C ASP A 712 2.60 -7.89 17.10
N GLY A 713 1.90 -9.02 17.11
CA GLY A 713 1.91 -10.01 18.18
C GLY A 713 3.29 -10.63 18.41
N SER A 714 3.54 -11.16 19.62
CA SER A 714 4.83 -11.74 20.01
C SER A 714 5.24 -12.92 19.12
N LEU A 715 4.29 -13.73 18.67
CA LEU A 715 4.55 -14.88 17.80
C LEU A 715 5.14 -14.43 16.45
N ASN A 716 4.56 -13.42 15.82
CA ASN A 716 4.99 -12.92 14.50
C ASN A 716 6.31 -12.11 14.55
N LYS A 717 6.85 -11.80 15.74
CA LYS A 717 8.19 -11.21 15.88
C LYS A 717 9.31 -12.24 15.78
N ARG A 718 8.99 -13.53 15.74
CA ARG A 718 9.97 -14.62 15.64
C ARG A 718 10.34 -14.88 14.17
N GLY A 719 11.65 -15.12 13.92
CA GLY A 719 12.17 -15.30 12.57
C GLY A 719 11.57 -16.50 11.82
N TRP A 720 11.36 -17.63 12.50
CA TRP A 720 10.76 -18.82 11.91
C TRP A 720 9.32 -18.60 11.43
N VAL A 721 8.55 -17.82 12.17
CA VAL A 721 7.11 -17.63 11.95
C VAL A 721 6.80 -16.90 10.63
N LEU A 722 7.70 -16.08 10.11
CA LEU A 722 7.50 -15.47 8.78
C LEU A 722 7.37 -16.54 7.68
N GLN A 723 8.24 -17.56 7.72
CA GLN A 723 8.17 -18.68 6.78
C GLN A 723 6.91 -19.53 7.00
N GLU A 724 6.57 -19.83 8.26
CA GLU A 724 5.39 -20.60 8.64
C GLU A 724 4.12 -19.93 8.09
N ARG A 725 3.98 -18.61 8.28
CA ARG A 725 2.85 -17.84 7.78
C ARG A 725 2.83 -17.68 6.26
N ALA A 726 3.98 -17.37 5.64
CA ALA A 726 4.05 -17.14 4.20
C ALA A 726 3.76 -18.39 3.35
N LEU A 727 3.97 -19.57 3.93
CA LEU A 727 3.76 -20.84 3.23
C LEU A 727 2.42 -21.47 3.56
N ALA A 728 1.77 -21.07 4.67
CA ALA A 728 0.46 -21.60 5.05
C ALA A 728 -0.62 -21.17 4.05
N ARG A 729 -1.46 -22.12 3.63
CA ARG A 729 -2.64 -21.82 2.77
C ARG A 729 -3.81 -21.29 3.58
N ARG A 730 -3.90 -21.68 4.85
CA ARG A 730 -4.97 -21.42 5.79
C ARG A 730 -4.40 -21.36 7.19
N THR A 731 -4.75 -20.35 7.95
CA THR A 731 -4.30 -20.22 9.34
C THR A 731 -5.45 -19.79 10.24
N ILE A 732 -5.59 -20.45 11.38
CA ILE A 732 -6.43 -20.01 12.49
C ILE A 732 -5.53 -19.44 13.56
N TYR A 733 -5.69 -18.15 13.86
CA TYR A 733 -4.95 -17.45 14.90
C TYR A 733 -5.76 -17.41 16.18
N PHE A 734 -5.20 -17.96 17.24
CA PHE A 734 -5.75 -17.86 18.61
C PHE A 734 -5.11 -16.65 19.28
N ALA A 735 -5.77 -15.49 19.19
CA ALA A 735 -5.26 -14.24 19.70
C ALA A 735 -5.95 -13.81 21.02
N GLU A 736 -5.51 -12.68 21.61
CA GLU A 736 -5.95 -12.26 22.94
C GLU A 736 -7.44 -11.91 22.98
N ASN A 737 -7.92 -11.14 22.00
CA ASN A 737 -9.28 -10.60 21.98
C ASN A 737 -10.28 -11.52 21.28
N GLN A 738 -9.89 -12.14 20.18
CA GLN A 738 -10.70 -13.04 19.37
C GLN A 738 -9.81 -13.94 18.50
N ASN A 739 -10.41 -14.96 17.88
CA ASN A 739 -9.74 -15.75 16.90
C ASN A 739 -9.92 -15.16 15.49
N TYR A 740 -8.93 -15.37 14.64
CA TYR A 740 -8.95 -14.93 13.26
C TYR A 740 -8.69 -16.10 12.32
N TRP A 741 -9.23 -16.02 11.14
CA TRP A 741 -8.96 -16.89 10.01
C TRP A 741 -8.25 -16.12 8.92
N GLU A 742 -7.17 -16.66 8.34
CA GLU A 742 -6.52 -16.10 7.16
C GLU A 742 -6.42 -17.16 6.05
N CYS A 743 -6.81 -16.79 4.83
CA CYS A 743 -6.59 -17.59 3.62
C CYS A 743 -6.42 -16.66 2.41
N GLY A 744 -6.26 -17.21 1.20
CA GLY A 744 -6.11 -16.42 -0.04
C GLY A 744 -7.26 -15.47 -0.39
N LYS A 745 -8.32 -15.43 0.41
CA LYS A 745 -9.46 -14.51 0.26
C LYS A 745 -9.54 -13.43 1.35
N GLY A 746 -8.48 -13.29 2.15
CA GLY A 746 -8.36 -12.30 3.22
C GLY A 746 -8.57 -12.89 4.61
N VAL A 747 -8.80 -12.00 5.58
CA VAL A 747 -8.94 -12.31 6.99
C VAL A 747 -10.40 -12.28 7.40
N ARG A 748 -10.85 -13.25 8.21
CA ARG A 748 -12.17 -13.34 8.82
C ARG A 748 -12.05 -13.29 10.34
N CYS A 749 -13.04 -12.70 10.99
CA CYS A 749 -13.11 -12.56 12.44
C CYS A 749 -14.28 -13.34 13.02
N GLU A 750 -14.20 -13.72 14.30
CA GLU A 750 -15.35 -14.30 15.00
C GLU A 750 -16.53 -13.32 15.12
N THR A 751 -16.27 -12.02 15.01
CA THR A 751 -17.31 -10.97 14.94
C THR A 751 -18.12 -10.98 13.66
N LEU A 752 -17.78 -11.81 12.66
CA LEU A 752 -18.32 -11.87 11.30
C LEU A 752 -17.90 -10.66 10.44
N THR A 753 -16.82 -10.01 10.80
CA THR A 753 -16.18 -8.99 9.97
C THR A 753 -15.15 -9.66 9.08
N ARG A 754 -15.08 -9.23 7.82
CA ARG A 754 -14.05 -9.59 6.87
C ARG A 754 -13.11 -8.41 6.68
N MET A 755 -11.81 -8.68 6.73
CA MET A 755 -10.77 -7.68 6.53
C MET A 755 -9.89 -8.06 5.34
N ARG A 756 -9.51 -7.06 4.55
CA ARG A 756 -8.54 -7.20 3.47
C ARG A 756 -7.43 -6.17 3.63
N ASN A 757 -6.22 -6.59 3.31
CA ASN A 757 -5.06 -5.72 3.26
C ASN A 757 -4.17 -6.18 2.11
N ASN A 758 -3.74 -5.25 1.25
CA ASN A 758 -2.93 -5.56 0.07
C ASN A 758 -1.57 -6.17 0.43
N GLN A 759 -1.01 -5.89 1.61
CA GLN A 759 0.23 -6.54 2.07
C GLN A 759 -0.02 -7.96 2.57
N ALA A 760 -1.16 -8.20 3.23
CA ALA A 760 -1.56 -9.53 3.63
C ALA A 760 -1.85 -10.43 2.42
N ASP A 761 -2.35 -9.87 1.32
CA ASP A 761 -2.61 -10.62 0.08
C ASP A 761 -1.32 -11.26 -0.48
N LEU A 762 -0.17 -10.65 -0.30
CA LEU A 762 1.11 -11.22 -0.74
C LEU A 762 1.55 -12.42 0.12
N LEU A 763 1.40 -12.33 1.45
CA LEU A 763 1.73 -13.41 2.37
C LEU A 763 0.60 -14.44 2.50
N GLY A 764 -0.65 -14.01 2.31
CA GLY A 764 -1.84 -14.87 2.31
C GLY A 764 -2.12 -15.57 0.98
N ASP A 765 -1.24 -15.44 -0.03
CA ASP A 765 -1.36 -16.18 -1.29
C ASP A 765 -1.19 -17.69 -1.03
N PRO A 766 -2.25 -18.51 -1.20
CA PRO A 766 -2.17 -19.95 -0.93
C PRO A 766 -1.19 -20.68 -1.85
N ASN A 767 -0.84 -20.08 -2.96
CA ASN A 767 0.16 -20.54 -3.91
C ASN A 767 1.39 -19.62 -3.91
N PHE A 768 1.70 -19.01 -2.75
CA PHE A 768 2.81 -18.07 -2.63
C PHE A 768 4.07 -18.55 -3.36
N PRO A 769 4.73 -17.76 -4.19
CA PRO A 769 4.46 -16.35 -4.49
C PRO A 769 3.75 -16.14 -5.86
N LYS A 770 2.70 -16.89 -6.19
CA LYS A 770 2.05 -16.88 -7.51
C LYS A 770 1.57 -15.47 -7.89
N VAL A 771 0.85 -14.80 -7.02
CA VAL A 771 0.36 -13.42 -7.26
C VAL A 771 1.53 -12.47 -7.56
N ALA A 772 2.64 -12.61 -6.83
CA ALA A 772 3.83 -11.80 -7.08
C ALA A 772 4.55 -12.15 -8.39
N THR A 773 4.48 -13.41 -8.85
CA THR A 773 5.11 -13.84 -10.12
C THR A 773 4.30 -13.43 -11.35
N GLU A 774 3.00 -13.27 -11.20
CA GLU A 774 2.11 -12.71 -12.22
C GLU A 774 2.30 -11.19 -12.36
N SER A 775 2.92 -10.53 -11.37
CA SER A 775 3.25 -9.12 -11.41
C SER A 775 4.48 -8.83 -12.29
N SER A 776 4.73 -7.54 -12.55
CA SER A 776 5.88 -7.08 -13.34
C SER A 776 7.22 -7.52 -12.71
N LYS A 777 8.30 -7.43 -13.49
CA LYS A 777 9.68 -7.67 -13.02
C LYS A 777 9.99 -6.85 -11.76
N GLY A 778 9.51 -5.62 -11.67
CA GLY A 778 9.67 -4.76 -10.51
C GLY A 778 8.89 -5.23 -9.29
N GLY A 779 7.68 -5.77 -9.48
CA GLY A 779 6.89 -6.35 -8.39
C GLY A 779 7.62 -7.52 -7.71
N ARG A 780 8.28 -8.38 -8.49
CA ARG A 780 9.10 -9.50 -7.98
C ARG A 780 10.30 -9.00 -7.16
N ILE A 781 10.96 -7.95 -7.63
CA ILE A 781 12.09 -7.32 -6.92
C ILE A 781 11.61 -6.76 -5.58
N ARG A 782 10.54 -5.98 -5.58
CA ARG A 782 9.97 -5.41 -4.34
C ARG A 782 9.54 -6.48 -3.36
N LEU A 783 8.95 -7.58 -3.83
CA LEU A 783 8.54 -8.68 -2.96
C LEU A 783 9.71 -9.20 -2.14
N TYR A 784 10.84 -9.60 -2.77
CA TYR A 784 11.94 -10.14 -2.00
C TYR A 784 12.64 -9.08 -1.15
N GLU A 785 12.78 -7.84 -1.63
CA GLU A 785 13.33 -6.73 -0.85
C GLU A 785 12.50 -6.47 0.42
N LEU A 786 11.17 -6.46 0.30
CA LEU A 786 10.27 -6.30 1.43
C LEU A 786 10.34 -7.47 2.41
N LEU A 787 10.29 -8.70 1.90
CA LEU A 787 10.38 -9.90 2.73
C LEU A 787 11.69 -9.93 3.54
N TYR A 788 12.83 -9.66 2.90
CA TYR A 788 14.12 -9.67 3.57
C TYR A 788 14.29 -8.49 4.53
N LYS A 789 13.75 -7.33 4.19
CA LYS A 789 13.69 -6.17 5.09
C LYS A 789 12.86 -6.47 6.35
N GLN A 790 11.68 -7.08 6.21
CA GLN A 790 10.85 -7.51 7.34
C GLN A 790 11.55 -8.58 8.16
N TYR A 791 12.02 -9.65 7.49
CA TYR A 791 12.69 -10.77 8.13
C TYR A 791 13.92 -10.34 8.94
N SER A 792 14.71 -9.41 8.43
CA SER A 792 15.92 -8.94 9.10
C SER A 792 15.69 -8.27 10.45
N ARG A 793 14.45 -7.87 10.74
CA ARG A 793 14.02 -7.24 11.99
C ARG A 793 13.44 -8.22 13.00
N LEU A 794 13.26 -9.48 12.60
CA LEU A 794 12.66 -10.50 13.46
C LEU A 794 13.66 -11.02 14.49
N GLN A 795 13.12 -11.56 15.58
CA GLN A 795 13.89 -12.05 16.71
C GLN A 795 14.18 -13.55 16.57
N PHE A 796 15.33 -13.96 17.08
CA PHE A 796 15.78 -15.36 17.11
C PHE A 796 16.25 -15.74 18.51
N THR A 797 15.86 -16.92 18.98
CA THR A 797 16.42 -17.51 20.20
C THR A 797 17.90 -17.86 19.97
N ARG A 798 18.22 -18.37 18.78
CA ARG A 798 19.59 -18.58 18.31
C ARG A 798 19.76 -17.79 17.01
N ILE A 799 20.53 -16.72 17.06
CA ILE A 799 20.73 -15.87 15.86
C ILE A 799 21.41 -16.62 14.71
N SER A 800 22.13 -17.69 15.01
CA SER A 800 22.71 -18.61 14.00
C SER A 800 21.67 -19.31 13.13
N ASP A 801 20.41 -19.39 13.56
CA ASP A 801 19.32 -20.00 12.79
C ASP A 801 18.81 -19.08 11.66
N ARG A 802 19.24 -17.82 11.66
CA ARG A 802 18.77 -16.81 10.68
C ARG A 802 18.83 -17.27 9.22
N PRO A 803 19.88 -17.93 8.69
CA PRO A 803 19.87 -18.42 7.33
C PRO A 803 18.88 -19.58 7.09
N LEU A 804 18.74 -20.47 8.07
CA LEU A 804 17.87 -21.66 7.95
C LEU A 804 16.39 -21.30 8.01
N ALA A 805 16.01 -20.38 8.91
CA ALA A 805 14.62 -20.01 9.15
C ALA A 805 13.92 -19.30 7.98
N ILE A 806 14.65 -18.98 6.91
CA ILE A 806 14.09 -18.43 5.66
C ILE A 806 14.41 -19.29 4.44
N ALA A 807 15.21 -20.34 4.61
CA ALA A 807 15.75 -21.11 3.50
C ALA A 807 14.66 -21.75 2.62
N GLY A 808 13.59 -22.29 3.19
CA GLY A 808 12.47 -22.85 2.43
C GLY A 808 11.72 -21.80 1.62
N LEU A 809 11.48 -20.64 2.20
CA LEU A 809 10.87 -19.50 1.51
C LEU A 809 11.78 -18.99 0.37
N GLU A 810 13.09 -18.88 0.61
CA GLU A 810 14.08 -18.52 -0.42
C GLU A 810 14.07 -19.51 -1.57
N GLN A 811 14.06 -20.82 -1.31
CA GLN A 811 13.99 -21.86 -2.34
C GLN A 811 12.72 -21.74 -3.19
N ARG A 812 11.59 -21.40 -2.56
CA ARG A 812 10.34 -21.20 -3.27
C ARG A 812 10.41 -19.97 -4.19
N LEU A 813 11.03 -18.87 -3.73
CA LEU A 813 11.29 -17.69 -4.55
C LEU A 813 12.23 -18.00 -5.72
N ILE A 814 13.29 -18.79 -5.50
CA ILE A 814 14.22 -19.22 -6.55
C ILE A 814 13.48 -19.98 -7.67
N ARG A 815 12.62 -20.95 -7.29
CA ARG A 815 11.79 -21.68 -8.27
C ARG A 815 10.79 -20.76 -8.98
N ALA A 816 10.10 -19.91 -8.25
CA ALA A 816 9.07 -19.03 -8.79
C ALA A 816 9.64 -17.92 -9.71
N PHE A 817 10.84 -17.44 -9.44
CA PHE A 817 11.53 -16.45 -10.28
C PHE A 817 12.32 -17.10 -11.42
N ASP A 818 12.33 -18.41 -11.51
CA ASP A 818 13.12 -19.18 -12.48
C ASP A 818 14.58 -18.67 -12.52
N THR A 819 15.24 -18.78 -11.38
CA THR A 819 16.62 -18.28 -11.17
C THR A 819 17.43 -19.24 -10.33
N GLN A 820 18.72 -19.00 -10.25
CA GLN A 820 19.60 -19.58 -9.24
C GLN A 820 19.91 -18.54 -8.17
N GLY A 821 20.30 -18.99 -6.97
CA GLY A 821 20.58 -18.05 -5.88
C GLY A 821 20.77 -18.77 -4.55
N GLY A 822 20.91 -17.96 -3.52
CA GLY A 822 21.05 -18.39 -2.13
C GLY A 822 21.60 -17.26 -1.27
N TYR A 823 21.48 -17.42 0.04
CA TYR A 823 21.98 -16.44 0.99
C TYR A 823 21.45 -15.01 0.79
N GLY A 824 20.19 -14.87 0.32
CA GLY A 824 19.54 -13.60 0.07
C GLY A 824 19.87 -12.95 -1.27
N VAL A 825 20.56 -13.65 -2.18
CA VAL A 825 20.98 -13.11 -3.48
C VAL A 825 20.47 -14.00 -4.60
N PHE A 826 19.89 -13.41 -5.65
CA PHE A 826 19.36 -14.08 -6.82
C PHE A 826 20.16 -13.72 -8.07
N THR A 827 20.57 -14.71 -8.88
CA THR A 827 21.34 -14.48 -10.12
C THR A 827 20.58 -13.54 -11.09
N ARG A 828 19.26 -13.71 -11.21
CA ARG A 828 18.43 -12.87 -12.09
C ARG A 828 18.40 -11.39 -11.68
N TYR A 829 18.61 -11.10 -10.39
CA TYR A 829 18.60 -9.77 -9.79
C TYR A 829 19.90 -9.47 -9.05
N PHE A 830 21.02 -10.04 -9.53
CA PHE A 830 22.29 -10.18 -8.81
C PHE A 830 22.80 -8.84 -8.24
N GLY A 831 23.06 -7.86 -9.12
CA GLY A 831 23.56 -6.57 -8.67
C GLY A 831 22.66 -5.88 -7.64
N ARG A 832 21.32 -5.98 -7.83
CA ARG A 832 20.36 -5.34 -6.95
C ARG A 832 20.30 -6.04 -5.58
N SER A 833 20.28 -7.36 -5.57
CA SER A 833 20.23 -8.14 -4.32
C SER A 833 21.52 -8.06 -3.50
N LEU A 834 22.68 -7.79 -4.13
CA LEU A 834 23.94 -7.53 -3.44
C LEU A 834 24.03 -6.15 -2.78
N LEU A 835 23.27 -5.15 -3.29
CA LEU A 835 23.31 -3.78 -2.79
C LEU A 835 22.34 -3.56 -1.63
N TRP A 836 22.27 -4.54 -0.70
CA TRP A 836 21.66 -4.33 0.61
C TRP A 836 22.53 -3.41 1.46
N LYS A 837 21.92 -2.68 2.39
CA LYS A 837 22.59 -1.78 3.33
C LYS A 837 22.03 -1.98 4.72
N ARG A 838 22.78 -1.70 5.77
CA ARG A 838 22.22 -1.65 7.12
C ARG A 838 21.14 -0.59 7.21
N ASP A 839 20.17 -0.77 8.10
CA ASP A 839 19.23 0.29 8.45
C ASP A 839 19.97 1.34 9.31
N VAL A 840 20.25 2.52 8.71
CA VAL A 840 21.01 3.59 9.36
C VAL A 840 20.30 4.23 10.56
N THR A 841 18.99 3.98 10.70
CA THR A 841 18.19 4.47 11.84
C THR A 841 18.34 3.59 13.09
N LEU A 842 18.95 2.41 12.94
CA LEU A 842 19.15 1.42 14.00
C LEU A 842 20.65 1.23 14.29
N ALA A 843 20.94 0.45 15.33
CA ALA A 843 22.31 0.13 15.74
C ALA A 843 23.11 -0.50 14.58
N PRO A 844 24.46 -0.32 14.57
CA PRO A 844 25.35 -1.00 13.63
C PRO A 844 25.19 -2.52 13.68
N MET A 845 25.42 -3.19 12.54
CA MET A 845 25.29 -4.64 12.44
C MET A 845 26.46 -5.36 13.13
N LYS A 846 26.19 -6.53 13.71
CA LYS A 846 27.18 -7.40 14.35
C LYS A 846 27.34 -8.68 13.55
N PRO A 847 28.58 -9.16 13.30
CA PRO A 847 28.79 -10.48 12.69
C PRO A 847 28.24 -11.59 13.59
N ILE A 848 27.51 -12.52 12.97
CA ILE A 848 26.99 -13.70 13.66
C ILE A 848 28.13 -14.72 13.85
N GLN A 849 28.26 -15.21 15.07
CA GLN A 849 29.18 -16.32 15.38
C GLN A 849 28.44 -17.65 15.14
N PHE A 850 28.76 -18.31 14.05
CA PHE A 850 28.16 -19.59 13.71
C PHE A 850 28.85 -20.73 14.47
N PRO A 851 28.12 -21.76 14.90
CA PRO A 851 28.71 -22.94 15.54
C PRO A 851 29.70 -23.66 14.62
N LYS A 852 30.79 -24.21 15.18
CA LYS A 852 31.76 -25.00 14.40
C LYS A 852 31.18 -26.28 13.82
N SER A 853 30.12 -26.83 14.42
CA SER A 853 29.37 -27.97 13.96
C SER A 853 28.49 -27.71 12.73
N GLN A 854 28.33 -26.42 12.34
CA GLN A 854 27.49 -26.05 11.21
C GLN A 854 28.04 -26.60 9.89
N LYS A 855 27.17 -27.24 9.11
CA LYS A 855 27.55 -27.94 7.85
C LYS A 855 27.74 -26.99 6.65
N TYR A 856 27.42 -25.70 6.78
CA TYR A 856 27.49 -24.67 5.73
C TYR A 856 28.16 -23.39 6.23
N GLN A 857 28.75 -22.61 5.32
CA GLN A 857 29.35 -21.33 5.64
C GLN A 857 28.51 -20.20 5.04
N VAL A 858 28.18 -19.21 5.85
CA VAL A 858 27.47 -18.00 5.37
C VAL A 858 28.50 -16.99 4.91
N PRO A 859 28.46 -16.57 3.63
CA PRO A 859 29.46 -15.65 3.11
C PRO A 859 29.26 -14.24 3.64
N SER A 860 30.36 -13.46 3.79
CA SER A 860 30.34 -12.09 4.30
C SER A 860 29.56 -11.11 3.42
N TRP A 861 29.41 -11.40 2.13
CA TRP A 861 28.59 -10.59 1.21
C TRP A 861 27.10 -10.75 1.43
N SER A 862 26.68 -11.76 2.19
CA SER A 862 25.28 -11.99 2.56
C SER A 862 24.93 -11.21 3.83
N TRP A 863 23.77 -10.55 3.82
CA TRP A 863 23.21 -9.93 5.02
C TRP A 863 22.87 -10.96 6.12
N MET A 864 22.74 -12.24 5.75
CA MET A 864 22.49 -13.33 6.70
C MET A 864 23.70 -13.64 7.59
N ALA A 865 24.89 -13.12 7.26
CA ALA A 865 26.10 -13.24 8.09
C ALA A 865 26.09 -12.27 9.30
N TYR A 866 25.13 -11.38 9.37
CA TYR A 866 25.08 -10.30 10.35
C TYR A 866 23.77 -10.31 11.13
N GLU A 867 23.85 -9.96 12.42
CA GLU A 867 22.71 -9.58 13.23
C GLU A 867 22.42 -8.09 13.01
N GLY A 868 21.16 -7.73 12.80
CA GLY A 868 20.70 -6.36 12.57
C GLY A 868 19.75 -6.26 11.40
N ALA A 869 19.10 -5.12 11.28
CA ALA A 869 18.12 -4.85 10.24
C ALA A 869 18.77 -4.33 8.96
N ILE A 870 18.27 -4.79 7.83
CA ILE A 870 18.72 -4.32 6.52
C ILE A 870 17.66 -3.47 5.82
N ASN A 871 18.14 -2.71 4.85
CA ASN A 871 17.41 -2.04 3.81
C ASN A 871 18.12 -2.30 2.47
N PHE A 872 17.56 -1.89 1.36
CA PHE A 872 18.23 -1.93 0.06
C PHE A 872 18.61 -0.52 -0.38
N MET A 873 19.59 -0.38 -1.27
CA MET A 873 19.90 0.89 -1.88
C MET A 873 18.77 1.29 -2.82
N ASP A 874 18.42 2.59 -2.83
CA ASP A 874 17.46 3.16 -3.75
C ASP A 874 18.06 3.19 -5.17
N LEU A 875 17.66 2.22 -5.97
CA LEU A 875 18.19 2.00 -7.31
C LEU A 875 17.08 2.21 -8.34
N PRO A 876 17.17 3.23 -9.22
CA PRO A 876 16.16 3.47 -10.22
C PRO A 876 16.05 2.31 -11.19
N PHE A 877 14.83 1.85 -11.47
CA PHE A 877 14.59 0.74 -12.39
C PHE A 877 14.93 1.15 -13.82
N GLY A 878 15.58 0.23 -14.57
CA GLY A 878 15.93 0.46 -15.97
C GLY A 878 17.05 1.48 -16.23
N GLN A 879 17.51 2.23 -15.20
CA GLN A 879 18.51 3.28 -15.34
C GLN A 879 19.92 2.87 -14.88
N ILE A 880 20.16 1.59 -14.67
CA ILE A 880 21.46 1.07 -14.25
C ILE A 880 21.98 0.09 -15.28
N ASP A 881 23.24 0.27 -15.67
CA ASP A 881 24.03 -0.71 -16.40
C ASP A 881 24.75 -1.57 -15.37
N TRP A 882 24.42 -2.86 -15.32
CA TRP A 882 25.05 -3.81 -14.40
C TRP A 882 26.39 -4.27 -14.93
N GLU A 883 27.39 -4.37 -14.05
CA GLU A 883 28.79 -4.64 -14.42
C GLU A 883 29.15 -6.11 -14.26
N GLU A 884 28.71 -6.94 -15.18
CA GLU A 884 28.99 -8.41 -15.17
C GLU A 884 30.47 -8.75 -15.35
N ARG A 885 31.29 -7.81 -15.83
CA ARG A 885 32.75 -7.99 -15.97
C ARG A 885 33.49 -7.71 -14.66
N GLU A 886 32.98 -6.84 -13.82
CA GLU A 886 33.60 -6.43 -12.55
C GLU A 886 33.20 -7.35 -11.39
N ILE A 887 32.02 -7.99 -11.49
CA ILE A 887 31.53 -8.90 -10.47
C ILE A 887 30.68 -10.01 -11.12
N ARG A 888 30.93 -11.25 -10.73
CA ARG A 888 30.20 -12.41 -11.29
C ARG A 888 29.46 -13.17 -10.20
N SER A 889 28.25 -13.63 -10.55
CA SER A 889 27.46 -14.54 -9.71
C SER A 889 28.18 -15.87 -9.55
N PRO A 890 28.26 -16.42 -8.35
CA PRO A 890 28.93 -17.70 -8.11
C PRO A 890 28.16 -18.90 -8.70
N TRP A 891 26.93 -18.69 -9.14
CA TRP A 891 26.07 -19.73 -9.75
C TRP A 891 26.13 -19.76 -11.29
N ASN A 892 26.77 -18.79 -11.96
CA ASN A 892 26.82 -18.70 -13.43
C ASN A 892 27.63 -19.83 -14.11
N SER A 893 28.43 -20.59 -13.38
CA SER A 893 29.30 -21.64 -13.90
C SER A 893 28.66 -23.05 -13.88
N GLN A 894 27.45 -23.18 -13.34
CA GLN A 894 26.75 -24.48 -13.29
C GLN A 894 25.91 -24.67 -14.56
N SER A 895 26.07 -25.82 -15.26
CA SER A 895 25.29 -26.10 -16.47
C SER A 895 23.80 -26.18 -16.14
N PRO A 896 22.90 -25.69 -17.04
CA PRO A 896 21.46 -25.67 -16.80
C PRO A 896 20.81 -27.05 -16.60
N ASN A 897 21.53 -28.13 -16.89
CA ASN A 897 21.05 -29.51 -16.79
C ASN A 897 21.40 -30.24 -15.47
N SER A 898 22.09 -29.58 -14.52
CA SER A 898 22.24 -30.20 -13.21
C SER A 898 20.91 -30.08 -12.45
N SER A 899 20.23 -31.20 -12.32
CA SER A 899 18.93 -31.38 -11.65
C SER A 899 18.93 -31.12 -10.13
N SER A 900 19.95 -30.46 -9.59
CA SER A 900 20.01 -30.10 -8.17
C SER A 900 19.30 -28.78 -7.93
N LYS A 901 17.98 -28.79 -7.95
CA LYS A 901 17.13 -27.80 -7.26
C LYS A 901 17.21 -27.94 -5.73
N ALA A 902 18.26 -28.58 -5.23
CA ALA A 902 18.47 -28.80 -3.81
C ALA A 902 18.87 -27.48 -3.13
N ALA A 903 18.33 -27.22 -1.96
CA ALA A 903 18.65 -26.06 -1.17
C ALA A 903 20.17 -25.94 -0.94
N TRP A 904 20.71 -24.72 -0.99
CA TRP A 904 22.16 -24.45 -0.87
C TRP A 904 22.79 -25.06 0.40
N PHE A 905 22.02 -25.25 1.48
CA PHE A 905 22.46 -25.85 2.73
C PHE A 905 22.45 -27.41 2.70
N THR A 906 21.79 -28.06 1.72
CA THR A 906 21.79 -29.53 1.55
C THR A 906 22.86 -30.01 0.62
N THR A 907 23.33 -29.17 -0.34
CA THR A 907 24.25 -29.59 -1.41
C THR A 907 25.72 -29.36 -1.11
N SER A 908 26.09 -28.64 -0.04
CA SER A 908 27.48 -28.23 0.15
C SER A 908 28.00 -28.41 1.58
N ARG A 909 28.24 -29.67 1.95
CA ARG A 909 29.27 -29.89 2.99
C ARG A 909 30.60 -29.32 2.46
N ASN A 910 31.05 -28.16 3.01
CA ASN A 910 32.35 -27.51 2.73
C ASN A 910 32.57 -26.73 1.42
N LYS A 911 31.58 -26.51 0.56
CA LYS A 911 31.81 -25.66 -0.61
C LYS A 911 31.64 -24.17 -0.26
N ARG A 912 32.74 -23.43 -0.30
CA ARG A 912 32.71 -21.96 -0.19
C ARG A 912 32.06 -21.37 -1.43
N ILE A 913 31.23 -20.35 -1.23
CA ILE A 913 30.57 -19.61 -2.31
C ILE A 913 31.18 -18.19 -2.30
N ASP A 914 32.30 -18.04 -3.03
CA ASP A 914 33.01 -16.78 -3.14
C ASP A 914 32.57 -16.02 -4.39
N LEU A 915 32.44 -14.68 -4.31
CA LEU A 915 32.24 -13.83 -5.47
C LEU A 915 33.57 -13.59 -6.16
N THR A 916 33.63 -13.76 -7.45
CA THR A 916 34.80 -13.33 -8.27
C THR A 916 34.60 -11.87 -8.64
N VAL A 917 35.56 -11.02 -8.29
CA VAL A 917 35.44 -9.56 -8.39
C VAL A 917 36.70 -8.91 -8.95
N MET A 918 36.54 -7.71 -9.51
CA MET A 918 37.62 -6.77 -9.79
C MET A 918 37.57 -5.65 -8.76
N VAL A 919 38.60 -5.56 -7.89
CA VAL A 919 38.66 -4.56 -6.83
C VAL A 919 39.44 -3.32 -7.31
N ARG A 920 39.02 -2.15 -6.85
CA ARG A 920 39.57 -0.85 -7.25
C ARG A 920 39.83 0.02 -6.03
N ASP A 921 40.79 0.92 -6.16
CA ASP A 921 41.00 1.97 -5.17
C ASP A 921 40.00 3.11 -5.38
N PHE A 922 39.72 3.81 -4.29
CA PHE A 922 38.89 5.00 -4.32
C PHE A 922 39.40 6.04 -3.32
N LEU A 923 39.08 7.32 -3.57
CA LEU A 923 39.56 8.43 -2.77
C LEU A 923 38.92 8.43 -1.37
N PRO A 924 39.70 8.72 -0.29
CA PRO A 924 39.16 8.82 1.08
C PRO A 924 38.05 9.86 1.21
N SER A 925 38.04 10.92 0.40
CA SER A 925 36.98 11.94 0.39
C SER A 925 35.62 11.40 0.01
N ALA A 926 35.56 10.23 -0.64
CA ALA A 926 34.34 9.56 -1.04
C ALA A 926 33.65 8.77 0.09
N ASP A 927 34.27 8.66 1.27
CA ASP A 927 33.68 7.95 2.44
C ASP A 927 32.30 8.44 2.83
N LYS A 928 31.97 9.72 2.57
CA LYS A 928 30.62 10.28 2.82
C LYS A 928 29.51 9.61 2.00
N GLY A 929 29.84 8.98 0.86
CA GLY A 929 28.91 8.23 0.01
C GLY A 929 28.81 6.74 0.36
N ILE A 930 29.47 6.29 1.45
CA ILE A 930 29.53 4.89 1.86
C ILE A 930 28.72 4.66 3.13
N ILE A 931 27.97 3.57 3.14
CA ILE A 931 27.28 3.05 4.33
C ILE A 931 28.01 1.80 4.77
N TYR A 932 28.81 1.93 5.84
CA TYR A 932 29.52 0.82 6.45
C TYR A 932 28.59 -0.08 7.26
N ASP A 933 28.65 -1.40 7.07
CA ASP A 933 27.77 -2.37 7.72
C ASP A 933 27.92 -2.33 9.25
N ARG A 934 29.15 -2.11 9.77
CA ARG A 934 29.45 -1.98 11.21
C ARG A 934 29.45 -0.54 11.73
N GLY A 935 28.95 0.42 10.95
CA GLY A 935 28.84 1.83 11.33
C GLY A 935 30.02 2.69 10.91
N GLU A 936 31.24 2.19 10.98
CA GLU A 936 32.47 2.95 10.73
C GLU A 936 33.41 2.22 9.76
N ARG A 937 34.31 2.97 9.16
CA ARG A 937 35.41 2.42 8.36
C ARG A 937 36.37 1.64 9.28
N PRO A 938 36.79 0.43 8.93
CA PRO A 938 37.75 -0.31 9.75
C PRO A 938 39.13 0.36 9.72
N ASP A 939 39.68 0.61 10.92
CA ASP A 939 41.04 1.11 11.07
C ASP A 939 42.08 0.05 10.64
N ASN A 940 43.22 0.50 10.10
CA ASN A 940 44.36 -0.34 9.74
C ASN A 940 44.11 -1.45 8.70
N ARG A 941 43.02 -1.35 7.89
CA ARG A 941 42.73 -2.30 6.79
C ARG A 941 42.73 -1.61 5.45
N VAL A 942 43.25 -2.29 4.43
CA VAL A 942 43.14 -1.81 3.03
C VAL A 942 41.68 -1.98 2.59
N VAL A 943 41.01 -0.85 2.35
CA VAL A 943 39.61 -0.79 1.88
C VAL A 943 39.62 -0.48 0.37
N LYS A 944 38.89 -1.29 -0.38
CA LYS A 944 38.73 -1.14 -1.83
C LYS A 944 37.24 -1.18 -2.19
N CYS A 945 36.88 -0.88 -3.42
CA CYS A 945 35.51 -0.99 -3.93
C CYS A 945 35.44 -1.94 -5.14
N VAL A 946 34.25 -2.52 -5.34
CA VAL A 946 33.88 -3.33 -6.51
C VAL A 946 32.68 -2.66 -7.17
N ILE A 947 32.75 -2.37 -8.46
CA ILE A 947 31.65 -1.75 -9.19
C ILE A 947 30.60 -2.81 -9.49
N VAL A 948 29.40 -2.64 -8.96
CA VAL A 948 28.26 -3.53 -9.17
C VAL A 948 27.37 -3.02 -10.32
N GLY A 949 27.25 -1.71 -10.44
CA GLY A 949 26.48 -1.08 -11.51
C GLY A 949 26.78 0.39 -11.68
N ARG A 950 26.42 0.96 -12.82
CA ARG A 950 26.65 2.36 -13.18
C ARG A 950 25.32 2.99 -13.59
N GLN A 951 25.10 4.23 -13.22
CA GLN A 951 23.95 5.01 -13.67
C GLN A 951 24.02 5.23 -15.19
N LYS A 952 22.91 4.97 -15.92
CA LYS A 952 22.80 5.31 -17.33
C LYS A 952 22.79 6.82 -17.51
N MET A 953 23.67 7.35 -18.37
CA MET A 953 23.71 8.78 -18.71
C MET A 953 23.31 9.01 -20.15
N LYS A 954 22.59 10.12 -20.42
CA LYS A 954 22.22 10.58 -21.75
C LYS A 954 23.37 11.29 -22.49
N ALA A 955 24.44 11.69 -21.81
CA ALA A 955 25.60 12.38 -22.38
C ALA A 955 26.92 11.90 -21.72
N ARG A 956 28.01 11.87 -22.50
CA ARG A 956 29.35 11.41 -22.07
C ARG A 956 30.08 12.49 -21.22
N VAL A 957 29.83 12.47 -19.92
CA VAL A 957 30.72 13.11 -18.94
C VAL A 957 31.05 12.06 -17.88
N ASP A 958 32.09 11.28 -18.08
CA ASP A 958 32.43 10.12 -17.26
C ASP A 958 32.72 10.45 -15.78
N GLY A 959 33.21 11.63 -15.48
CA GLY A 959 33.57 12.03 -14.10
C GLY A 959 32.39 12.27 -13.16
N ALA A 960 31.22 12.59 -13.69
CA ALA A 960 29.99 12.83 -12.90
C ALA A 960 29.07 11.60 -12.78
N ARG A 961 29.39 10.51 -13.47
CA ARG A 961 28.56 9.27 -13.48
C ARG A 961 28.63 8.58 -12.12
N ILE A 962 27.48 8.26 -11.55
CA ILE A 962 27.41 7.55 -10.27
C ILE A 962 27.62 6.05 -10.49
N HIS A 963 28.48 5.47 -9.65
CA HIS A 963 28.79 4.06 -9.59
C HIS A 963 28.26 3.49 -8.26
N TYR A 964 27.47 2.42 -8.34
CA TYR A 964 27.01 1.67 -7.18
C TYR A 964 28.04 0.59 -6.87
N VAL A 965 28.60 0.64 -5.66
CA VAL A 965 29.75 -0.17 -5.31
C VAL A 965 29.50 -1.02 -4.07
N LEU A 966 30.07 -2.22 -4.09
CA LEU A 966 30.32 -3.01 -2.90
C LEU A 966 31.65 -2.57 -2.29
N VAL A 967 31.67 -2.23 -1.01
CA VAL A 967 32.90 -1.84 -0.29
C VAL A 967 33.44 -3.06 0.44
N VAL A 968 34.72 -3.33 0.21
CA VAL A 968 35.39 -4.54 0.70
C VAL A 968 36.70 -4.20 1.41
N ALA A 969 37.06 -4.99 2.42
CA ALA A 969 38.33 -4.88 3.12
C ALA A 969 39.13 -6.15 2.97
N ARG A 970 40.46 -6.00 2.74
CA ARG A 970 41.37 -7.15 2.61
C ARG A 970 41.44 -7.91 3.93
N LYS A 971 41.30 -9.25 3.86
CA LYS A 971 41.48 -10.13 5.02
C LYS A 971 42.96 -10.32 5.31
N VAL A 972 43.37 -10.17 6.57
CA VAL A 972 44.77 -10.31 7.01
C VAL A 972 44.97 -11.74 7.54
N GLY A 973 45.96 -12.44 7.06
CA GLY A 973 46.36 -13.77 7.55
C GLY A 973 47.06 -14.60 6.47
N PRO A 974 47.84 -15.64 6.84
CA PRO A 974 48.51 -16.51 5.88
C PRO A 974 47.48 -17.26 4.99
N GLY A 975 47.73 -17.26 3.69
CA GLY A 975 46.86 -17.92 2.70
C GLY A 975 45.60 -17.11 2.29
N TYR A 976 45.56 -15.80 2.61
CA TYR A 976 44.44 -14.93 2.20
C TYR A 976 44.84 -13.87 1.13
N ASP A 977 45.84 -14.17 0.32
CA ASP A 977 46.20 -13.28 -0.79
C ASP A 977 45.01 -13.11 -1.75
N ALA A 978 44.68 -11.84 -2.07
CA ALA A 978 43.56 -11.42 -2.90
C ALA A 978 42.14 -11.83 -2.36
N ARG A 979 42.00 -12.07 -1.04
CA ARG A 979 40.68 -12.33 -0.41
C ARG A 979 40.18 -11.13 0.39
N TYR A 980 38.91 -10.85 0.21
CA TYR A 980 38.22 -9.71 0.78
C TYR A 980 36.97 -10.13 1.53
N GLU A 981 36.60 -9.35 2.54
CA GLU A 981 35.27 -9.41 3.15
C GLU A 981 34.48 -8.16 2.81
N ARG A 982 33.18 -8.27 2.65
CA ARG A 982 32.30 -7.13 2.52
C ARG A 982 32.25 -6.36 3.83
N ILE A 983 32.29 -5.02 3.73
CA ILE A 983 32.19 -4.11 4.88
C ILE A 983 31.16 -3.00 4.68
N GLY A 984 30.58 -2.86 3.48
CA GLY A 984 29.58 -1.84 3.20
C GLY A 984 29.19 -1.73 1.73
N VAL A 985 28.38 -0.73 1.45
CA VAL A 985 27.97 -0.33 0.10
C VAL A 985 28.00 1.17 -0.06
N GLY A 986 28.10 1.64 -1.29
CA GLY A 986 28.13 3.08 -1.57
C GLY A 986 27.66 3.45 -2.97
N ALA A 987 27.40 4.75 -3.13
CA ALA A 987 27.15 5.41 -4.41
C ALA A 987 28.22 6.47 -4.62
N LEU A 988 29.19 6.22 -5.51
CA LEU A 988 30.37 7.03 -5.69
C LEU A 988 30.40 7.66 -7.08
N PRO A 989 30.77 8.96 -7.21
CA PRO A 989 31.06 9.55 -8.52
C PRO A 989 32.27 8.88 -9.16
N GLY A 990 32.28 8.74 -10.47
CA GLY A 990 33.35 8.10 -11.22
C GLY A 990 34.73 8.78 -10.98
N SER A 991 34.76 10.09 -10.75
CA SER A 991 35.97 10.83 -10.39
C SER A 991 36.61 10.41 -9.06
N SER A 992 35.86 9.72 -8.20
CA SER A 992 36.35 9.22 -6.91
C SER A 992 36.89 7.79 -6.98
N ILE A 993 36.78 7.11 -8.11
CA ILE A 993 37.22 5.71 -8.30
C ILE A 993 38.35 5.70 -9.32
N THR A 994 39.39 4.89 -9.08
CA THR A 994 40.48 4.70 -10.03
C THR A 994 40.02 3.88 -11.21
N LEU A 995 39.50 4.54 -12.27
CA LEU A 995 38.95 3.91 -13.47
C LEU A 995 39.98 3.72 -14.60
N GLU A 996 41.11 4.42 -14.54
CA GLU A 996 42.16 4.45 -15.59
C GLU A 996 42.91 3.11 -15.74
N ARG A 997 42.87 2.26 -14.70
CA ARG A 997 43.49 0.93 -14.68
C ARG A 997 42.41 -0.14 -14.62
N THR A 998 42.73 -1.32 -15.22
CA THR A 998 41.92 -2.52 -14.96
C THR A 998 41.96 -2.83 -13.46
N GLY A 999 40.83 -3.16 -12.86
CA GLY A 999 40.76 -3.56 -11.42
C GLY A 999 41.66 -4.78 -11.15
N GLU A 1000 42.04 -4.98 -9.90
CA GLU A 1000 42.78 -6.15 -9.46
C GLU A 1000 41.83 -7.33 -9.23
N PRO A 1001 42.13 -8.54 -9.69
CA PRO A 1001 41.30 -9.68 -9.45
C PRO A 1001 41.30 -10.07 -7.97
N GLY A 1002 40.12 -10.43 -7.44
CA GLY A 1002 39.94 -10.80 -6.05
C GLY A 1002 38.72 -11.70 -5.83
N GLN A 1003 38.59 -12.19 -4.62
CA GLN A 1003 37.46 -12.99 -4.17
C GLN A 1003 36.85 -12.37 -2.90
N VAL A 1004 35.53 -12.24 -2.87
CA VAL A 1004 34.78 -11.84 -1.65
C VAL A 1004 34.05 -13.10 -1.13
N PHE A 1005 34.44 -13.49 0.08
CA PHE A 1005 33.91 -14.73 0.73
C PHE A 1005 32.76 -14.39 1.67
#